data_5b5d6773402c45ebaafc91f8052eaa2e
#
_entry.id   5b5d6773402c45ebaafc91f8052eaa2e
#
_cell.length_a   1.000
_cell.length_b   1.000
_cell.length_c   1.000
_cell.angle_alpha   90.00
_cell.angle_beta   90.00
_cell.angle_gamma   90.00
#
_symmetry.space_group_name_H-M   'P 1'
#
loop_
_entity.id
_entity.type
_entity.pdbx_description
1 polymer ?
#
loop_
_entity_poly.entity_id
_entity_poly.type
_entity_poly.pdbx_seq_one_letter_code
_entity_poly.pdbx_strand_id
1 'polypeptide(L)'
;MTKEQKSIYIKGARVHNLKNIEVEIPHNRLVVITGLSGSGKSTLAFDTIFAEGQRRYVESLSAYARQFLGKINKPDVDVITGIAPAIAIEQKVNTRNPRSTVGTTTELYDYLKLLYARIGHTFSPVSGQEVKCYTEDDVAQYILSLPEGSRVAVAAPLQLREGQGVIEKLTLVLGEGILRVHAAGETLPIEDFLPRVDGNTRAEDISIVVDRAKVSQDGDLPTRLRDSVARAFSYGNGVCRIVTPEGVKEFSARFEADGIEFEPPTEHLFSFNNPLGACPTCEGYGKIIGIDEDLVIPDKRKTIYEDAVACWRGETMRAWKDQLVANAYKFDFPIHTPFYQLTAEQKRLLWRGNEYFHGLNDFFAYIDSERRKIQFRVMKARYTGKTVCPDCGGSRLRKEALYVRIGGKTIADLVVMPVETLADFFASLELDAHDTKTAARILTEIRNRLQYLTDVGLGYLTLDRLSSTLSGGESQRINLSTSLGSNLVGSLYILDEPSIGLHPRDTNRLVGVLEQLRDIGNTVIVVEHEEEVIRAADWIVDIGPEAGYNGGEVVFSGPLKALLKEEKSLTADYLTGRRKIAVPTSRRSPAAWITVKGARQNNLKNIDVRIPLGVMTCITGVSGSGKSSLAKGILYPALRRLLFDTGLKPGDFDAIEGDLSTLRSVEMVDQNPIGKSSRSNPVTYIKAYDEIRKLYADQPYAQRSGFNPSHFSFNIAGGRCEECQGEGFIKVGMQFMADVELVCEACGGKRFKDEILEVRYREKSIYDILEMTVDDAIAFFGDDKKNATCKRIIERLRPLQEVGLGYIRLGQSSSTLSGGESQRVKLASFLSKESTEGNVMFIFDEPTTGLHFHDINKLLDAFNALIARGHTIVIVEHNMDVIKCADWVVDLGPEAGGSIVFEGTPDGLAGCKESYTGRYLALREKNE
;
A
#
# COMPACT_ATOMS: atom_id res chain seq x y z
N MET A 1 -8.84 -33.91 35.97
CA MET A 1 -7.88 -32.85 35.65
C MET A 1 -6.87 -33.45 34.67
N THR A 2 -7.06 -33.20 33.41
CA THR A 2 -6.10 -33.50 32.34
C THR A 2 -4.83 -32.70 32.59
N LYS A 3 -3.67 -33.36 32.62
CA LYS A 3 -2.35 -32.69 32.68
C LYS A 3 -2.36 -31.59 31.59
N GLU A 4 -2.17 -30.33 31.95
CA GLU A 4 -1.93 -29.25 30.99
C GLU A 4 -0.77 -29.69 30.08
N GLN A 5 -1.04 -29.82 28.81
CA GLN A 5 -0.05 -30.22 27.83
C GLN A 5 0.84 -28.98 27.61
N LYS A 6 2.12 -29.06 28.00
CA LYS A 6 3.05 -27.93 28.00
C LYS A 6 3.67 -27.64 26.62
N SER A 7 3.33 -28.41 25.59
CA SER A 7 3.95 -28.34 24.26
C SER A 7 2.99 -28.82 23.17
N ILE A 8 3.22 -28.33 21.95
CA ILE A 8 2.66 -28.91 20.72
C ILE A 8 3.57 -30.06 20.33
N TYR A 9 3.02 -31.27 20.27
CA TYR A 9 3.76 -32.48 19.89
C TYR A 9 3.27 -32.97 18.52
N ILE A 10 4.20 -33.12 17.58
CA ILE A 10 3.96 -33.56 16.20
C ILE A 10 4.77 -34.82 15.97
N LYS A 11 4.14 -35.89 15.46
CA LYS A 11 4.81 -37.12 15.10
C LYS A 11 4.36 -37.61 13.74
N GLY A 12 5.33 -37.99 12.91
CA GLY A 12 5.08 -38.62 11.63
C GLY A 12 4.58 -37.64 10.57
N ALA A 13 5.04 -36.38 10.57
CA ALA A 13 4.66 -35.42 9.54
C ALA A 13 5.36 -35.71 8.20
N ARG A 14 4.55 -35.90 7.13
CA ARG A 14 4.99 -36.29 5.78
C ARG A 14 4.42 -35.38 4.70
N VAL A 15 3.94 -34.21 5.09
CA VAL A 15 3.38 -33.24 4.16
C VAL A 15 4.47 -32.72 3.22
N HIS A 16 4.22 -32.73 1.93
CA HIS A 16 5.14 -32.26 0.84
C HIS A 16 6.52 -32.95 0.93
N ASN A 17 7.56 -32.22 1.32
CA ASN A 17 8.94 -32.74 1.42
C ASN A 17 9.36 -33.16 2.81
N LEU A 18 8.47 -33.08 3.82
CA LEU A 18 8.79 -33.53 5.18
C LEU A 18 8.98 -35.04 5.25
N LYS A 19 10.07 -35.51 5.89
CA LYS A 19 10.50 -36.89 5.93
C LYS A 19 10.12 -37.58 7.24
N ASN A 20 8.80 -37.74 7.50
CA ASN A 20 8.30 -38.43 8.69
C ASN A 20 8.87 -37.84 9.99
N ILE A 21 8.87 -36.53 10.09
CA ILE A 21 9.52 -35.81 11.19
C ILE A 21 8.75 -35.89 12.49
N GLU A 22 9.51 -35.83 13.60
CA GLU A 22 9.00 -35.69 14.95
C GLU A 22 9.58 -34.41 15.57
N VAL A 23 8.68 -33.54 16.12
CA VAL A 23 9.10 -32.27 16.71
C VAL A 23 8.19 -31.90 17.87
N GLU A 24 8.79 -31.33 18.92
CA GLU A 24 8.11 -30.77 20.07
C GLU A 24 8.36 -29.27 20.16
N ILE A 25 7.28 -28.49 20.29
CA ILE A 25 7.31 -27.01 20.33
C ILE A 25 6.68 -26.55 21.65
N PRO A 26 7.43 -25.88 22.54
CA PRO A 26 6.92 -25.46 23.85
C PRO A 26 5.89 -24.34 23.71
N HIS A 27 4.84 -24.38 24.57
CA HIS A 27 3.84 -23.31 24.64
C HIS A 27 4.40 -22.05 25.29
N ASN A 28 3.75 -20.90 24.99
CA ASN A 28 4.07 -19.58 25.53
C ASN A 28 5.54 -19.20 25.32
N ARG A 29 6.04 -19.48 24.13
CA ARG A 29 7.41 -19.19 23.70
C ARG A 29 7.41 -18.52 22.32
N LEU A 30 8.45 -17.75 22.07
CA LEU A 30 8.81 -17.30 20.73
C LEU A 30 9.65 -18.40 20.07
N VAL A 31 9.07 -19.07 19.09
CA VAL A 31 9.67 -20.20 18.38
C VAL A 31 10.01 -19.77 16.96
N VAL A 32 11.26 -19.94 16.55
CA VAL A 32 11.68 -19.67 15.17
C VAL A 32 11.92 -20.98 14.43
N ILE A 33 11.25 -21.12 13.28
CA ILE A 33 11.51 -22.20 12.32
C ILE A 33 12.42 -21.65 11.24
N THR A 34 13.64 -22.18 11.16
CA THR A 34 14.69 -21.72 10.23
C THR A 34 15.22 -22.86 9.35
N GLY A 35 16.14 -22.56 8.44
CA GLY A 35 16.76 -23.52 7.50
C GLY A 35 16.78 -22.99 6.06
N LEU A 36 17.36 -23.72 5.12
CA LEU A 36 17.48 -23.32 3.71
C LEU A 36 16.13 -23.01 3.04
N SER A 37 16.15 -22.18 2.00
CA SER A 37 14.97 -21.98 1.14
C SER A 37 14.54 -23.31 0.53
N GLY A 38 13.24 -23.65 0.62
CA GLY A 38 12.71 -24.93 0.13
C GLY A 38 13.01 -26.14 1.02
N SER A 39 13.54 -25.98 2.25
CA SER A 39 13.80 -27.10 3.18
C SER A 39 12.54 -27.69 3.83
N GLY A 40 11.38 -27.01 3.76
CA GLY A 40 10.10 -27.47 4.35
C GLY A 40 9.62 -26.66 5.56
N LYS A 41 10.19 -25.51 5.83
CA LYS A 41 9.80 -24.62 6.95
C LYS A 41 8.32 -24.21 6.92
N SER A 42 7.90 -23.61 5.81
CA SER A 42 6.51 -23.18 5.63
C SER A 42 5.57 -24.38 5.60
N THR A 43 6.02 -25.55 5.10
CA THR A 43 5.26 -26.79 5.13
C THR A 43 4.98 -27.25 6.57
N LEU A 44 5.97 -27.17 7.47
CA LEU A 44 5.74 -27.48 8.88
C LEU A 44 4.82 -26.46 9.55
N ALA A 45 5.08 -25.15 9.35
CA ALA A 45 4.35 -24.07 10.01
C ALA A 45 2.89 -23.96 9.52
N PHE A 46 2.69 -23.85 8.20
CA PHE A 46 1.39 -23.54 7.59
C PHE A 46 0.63 -24.81 7.15
N ASP A 47 1.25 -25.67 6.34
CA ASP A 47 0.56 -26.84 5.77
C ASP A 47 0.36 -27.95 6.79
N THR A 48 1.06 -27.92 7.94
CA THR A 48 0.95 -28.93 8.99
C THR A 48 0.29 -28.36 10.26
N ILE A 49 0.95 -27.42 10.96
CA ILE A 49 0.49 -26.91 12.26
C ILE A 49 -0.76 -26.03 12.10
N PHE A 50 -0.70 -25.02 11.25
CA PHE A 50 -1.83 -24.12 11.02
C PHE A 50 -3.03 -24.85 10.42
N ALA A 51 -2.80 -25.69 9.41
CA ALA A 51 -3.85 -26.45 8.74
C ALA A 51 -4.62 -27.36 9.73
N GLU A 52 -3.92 -28.04 10.65
CA GLU A 52 -4.56 -28.85 11.71
C GLU A 52 -5.30 -27.97 12.74
N GLY A 53 -4.72 -26.80 13.12
CA GLY A 53 -5.37 -25.87 14.02
C GLY A 53 -6.68 -25.32 13.42
N GLN A 54 -6.66 -24.92 12.14
CA GLN A 54 -7.83 -24.46 11.40
C GLN A 54 -8.88 -25.59 11.25
N ARG A 55 -8.45 -26.79 10.92
CA ARG A 55 -9.34 -27.95 10.80
C ARG A 55 -10.10 -28.23 12.12
N ARG A 56 -9.41 -28.23 13.25
CA ARG A 56 -10.03 -28.40 14.58
C ARG A 56 -10.99 -27.27 14.94
N TYR A 57 -10.63 -26.03 14.59
CA TYR A 57 -11.52 -24.90 14.80
C TYR A 57 -12.81 -25.06 14.01
N VAL A 58 -12.72 -25.40 12.71
CA VAL A 58 -13.89 -25.62 11.84
C VAL A 58 -14.72 -26.81 12.33
N GLU A 59 -14.09 -27.87 12.81
CA GLU A 59 -14.82 -29.04 13.41
C GLU A 59 -15.59 -28.68 14.69
N SER A 60 -15.15 -27.65 15.42
CA SER A 60 -15.85 -27.17 16.61
C SER A 60 -17.10 -26.34 16.29
N LEU A 61 -17.25 -25.87 15.04
CA LEU A 61 -18.40 -25.08 14.60
C LEU A 61 -19.65 -25.93 14.41
N SER A 62 -20.82 -25.29 14.35
CA SER A 62 -22.10 -25.98 14.11
C SER A 62 -22.11 -26.73 12.77
N ALA A 63 -22.93 -27.80 12.67
CA ALA A 63 -23.09 -28.54 11.43
C ALA A 63 -23.48 -27.67 10.23
N TYR A 64 -24.29 -26.64 10.46
CA TYR A 64 -24.70 -25.66 9.47
C TYR A 64 -23.48 -24.83 8.95
N ALA A 65 -22.69 -24.28 9.86
CA ALA A 65 -21.48 -23.53 9.48
C ALA A 65 -20.47 -24.41 8.71
N ARG A 66 -20.28 -25.65 9.12
CA ARG A 66 -19.40 -26.61 8.43
C ARG A 66 -19.83 -26.91 6.99
N GLN A 67 -21.14 -26.88 6.71
CA GLN A 67 -21.68 -27.12 5.38
C GLN A 67 -21.27 -26.02 4.38
N PHE A 68 -21.12 -24.77 4.86
CA PHE A 68 -20.64 -23.63 4.04
C PHE A 68 -19.10 -23.60 3.92
N LEU A 69 -18.39 -24.07 4.93
CA LEU A 69 -16.92 -24.01 5.00
C LEU A 69 -16.22 -25.14 4.24
N GLY A 70 -16.97 -26.17 3.81
CA GLY A 70 -16.42 -27.32 3.12
C GLY A 70 -15.60 -28.27 4.03
N LYS A 71 -15.05 -29.32 3.43
CA LYS A 71 -14.25 -30.32 4.13
C LYS A 71 -12.77 -29.94 4.05
N ILE A 72 -12.18 -29.54 5.17
CA ILE A 72 -10.72 -29.29 5.26
C ILE A 72 -10.00 -30.63 5.36
N ASN A 73 -9.05 -30.87 4.46
CA ASN A 73 -8.27 -32.10 4.47
C ASN A 73 -7.36 -32.13 5.70
N LYS A 74 -7.25 -33.30 6.32
CA LYS A 74 -6.29 -33.55 7.40
C LYS A 74 -4.88 -33.58 6.80
N PRO A 75 -3.90 -32.85 7.38
CA PRO A 75 -2.52 -32.99 6.96
C PRO A 75 -2.01 -34.41 7.15
N ASP A 76 -1.05 -34.86 6.34
CA ASP A 76 -0.46 -36.22 6.45
C ASP A 76 0.49 -36.30 7.64
N VAL A 77 -0.10 -36.60 8.81
CA VAL A 77 0.61 -36.74 10.09
C VAL A 77 -0.01 -37.87 10.89
N ASP A 78 0.80 -38.57 11.65
CA ASP A 78 0.32 -39.64 12.53
C ASP A 78 -0.42 -39.06 13.74
N VAL A 79 0.23 -38.14 14.45
CA VAL A 79 -0.31 -37.49 15.66
C VAL A 79 0.11 -36.04 15.74
N ILE A 80 -0.87 -35.16 16.04
CA ILE A 80 -0.62 -33.79 16.52
C ILE A 80 -1.46 -33.56 17.77
N THR A 81 -0.82 -33.11 18.84
CA THR A 81 -1.50 -32.75 20.10
C THR A 81 -1.05 -31.37 20.60
N GLY A 82 -1.83 -30.78 21.48
CA GLY A 82 -1.48 -29.49 22.10
C GLY A 82 -1.72 -28.24 21.22
N ILE A 83 -2.39 -28.35 20.09
CA ILE A 83 -2.69 -27.19 19.26
C ILE A 83 -3.77 -26.31 19.90
N ALA A 84 -3.47 -25.04 20.11
CA ALA A 84 -4.41 -23.97 20.46
C ALA A 84 -5.09 -23.39 19.19
N PRO A 85 -6.13 -22.55 19.33
CA PRO A 85 -6.68 -21.80 18.19
C PRO A 85 -5.58 -21.05 17.45
N ALA A 86 -5.44 -21.32 16.14
CA ALA A 86 -4.32 -20.83 15.34
C ALA A 86 -4.71 -19.65 14.45
N ILE A 87 -3.89 -18.61 14.46
CA ILE A 87 -3.98 -17.41 13.63
C ILE A 87 -2.75 -17.35 12.74
N ALA A 88 -2.96 -17.39 11.42
CA ALA A 88 -1.87 -17.21 10.46
C ALA A 88 -1.82 -15.78 9.95
N ILE A 89 -0.63 -15.22 9.88
CA ILE A 89 -0.36 -13.89 9.33
C ILE A 89 0.59 -14.07 8.14
N GLU A 90 -0.02 -14.18 6.94
CA GLU A 90 0.68 -14.40 5.68
C GLU A 90 0.95 -13.10 4.95
N GLN A 91 1.88 -13.11 3.97
CA GLN A 91 2.25 -11.96 3.14
C GLN A 91 1.26 -11.65 2.01
N LYS A 92 0.21 -12.43 1.83
CA LYS A 92 -0.71 -12.25 0.69
C LYS A 92 -1.53 -10.96 0.84
N VAL A 93 -1.39 -10.06 -0.12
CA VAL A 93 -2.24 -8.87 -0.24
C VAL A 93 -3.58 -9.28 -0.85
N ASN A 94 -4.59 -9.47 -0.02
CA ASN A 94 -5.91 -10.00 -0.45
C ASN A 94 -6.94 -8.91 -0.81
N THR A 95 -6.51 -7.69 -1.19
CA THR A 95 -7.46 -6.60 -1.45
C THR A 95 -7.67 -6.35 -2.94
N ARG A 96 -8.77 -6.91 -3.47
CA ARG A 96 -9.30 -6.57 -4.81
C ARG A 96 -10.13 -5.27 -4.80
N ASN A 97 -10.45 -4.72 -3.63
CA ASN A 97 -11.26 -3.52 -3.50
C ASN A 97 -10.40 -2.25 -3.72
N PRO A 98 -10.66 -1.48 -4.80
CA PRO A 98 -9.87 -0.28 -5.10
C PRO A 98 -10.11 0.89 -4.13
N ARG A 99 -11.08 0.78 -3.22
CA ARG A 99 -11.38 1.79 -2.20
C ARG A 99 -10.73 1.47 -0.85
N SER A 100 -10.18 0.27 -0.66
CA SER A 100 -9.53 -0.12 0.59
C SER A 100 -8.24 0.66 0.80
N THR A 101 -8.08 1.23 1.99
CA THR A 101 -6.91 2.02 2.42
C THR A 101 -6.34 1.47 3.72
N VAL A 102 -5.13 1.91 4.09
CA VAL A 102 -4.53 1.60 5.39
C VAL A 102 -5.51 1.95 6.52
N GLY A 103 -6.10 3.15 6.48
CA GLY A 103 -7.06 3.60 7.49
C GLY A 103 -8.29 2.69 7.63
N THR A 104 -8.83 2.16 6.50
CA THR A 104 -9.98 1.25 6.56
C THR A 104 -9.58 -0.17 6.98
N THR A 105 -8.38 -0.62 6.63
CA THR A 105 -7.89 -1.96 7.01
C THR A 105 -7.54 -2.04 8.49
N THR A 106 -7.04 -0.94 9.07
CA THR A 106 -6.71 -0.83 10.50
C THR A 106 -7.88 -0.39 11.37
N GLU A 107 -9.05 -0.15 10.79
CA GLU A 107 -10.24 0.43 11.41
C GLU A 107 -10.04 1.87 11.97
N LEU A 108 -8.85 2.45 11.85
CA LEU A 108 -8.57 3.81 12.31
C LEU A 108 -9.49 4.84 11.66
N TYR A 109 -9.81 4.66 10.38
CA TYR A 109 -10.72 5.56 9.67
C TYR A 109 -12.12 5.54 10.24
N ASP A 110 -12.59 4.39 10.76
CA ASP A 110 -13.91 4.29 11.40
C ASP A 110 -13.94 5.04 12.73
N TYR A 111 -12.86 4.94 13.53
CA TYR A 111 -12.73 5.75 14.75
C TYR A 111 -12.60 7.24 14.44
N LEU A 112 -11.91 7.65 13.38
CA LEU A 112 -11.83 9.05 12.96
C LEU A 112 -13.21 9.59 12.55
N LYS A 113 -13.99 8.84 11.76
CA LYS A 113 -15.37 9.23 11.41
C LYS A 113 -16.22 9.45 12.66
N LEU A 114 -16.14 8.52 13.60
CA LEU A 114 -16.86 8.60 14.87
C LEU A 114 -16.41 9.82 15.68
N LEU A 115 -15.11 10.09 15.76
CA LEU A 115 -14.56 11.24 16.46
C LEU A 115 -15.08 12.55 15.87
N TYR A 116 -15.00 12.73 14.54
CA TYR A 116 -15.50 13.92 13.85
C TYR A 116 -17.01 14.10 13.95
N ALA A 117 -17.77 13.01 13.99
CA ALA A 117 -19.22 13.06 14.22
C ALA A 117 -19.59 13.47 15.65
N ARG A 118 -18.73 13.21 16.63
CA ARG A 118 -19.03 13.47 18.06
C ARG A 118 -18.53 14.80 18.57
N ILE A 119 -17.32 15.22 18.16
CA ILE A 119 -16.65 16.43 18.65
C ILE A 119 -16.12 17.34 17.52
N GLY A 120 -16.55 17.12 16.30
CA GLY A 120 -16.14 17.95 15.16
C GLY A 120 -16.87 19.28 15.13
N HIS A 121 -16.13 20.39 15.02
CA HIS A 121 -16.67 21.73 14.90
C HIS A 121 -16.72 22.16 13.45
N THR A 122 -17.88 22.65 12.99
CA THR A 122 -18.08 23.12 11.60
C THR A 122 -17.70 24.59 11.48
N PHE A 123 -16.96 24.94 10.42
CA PHE A 123 -16.53 26.31 10.14
C PHE A 123 -17.06 26.79 8.78
N SER A 124 -17.55 28.02 8.72
CA SER A 124 -17.96 28.61 7.46
C SER A 124 -16.77 28.78 6.50
N PRO A 125 -16.88 28.39 5.23
CA PRO A 125 -15.84 28.62 4.24
C PRO A 125 -15.71 30.09 3.82
N VAL A 126 -16.69 30.96 4.16
CA VAL A 126 -16.73 32.37 3.80
C VAL A 126 -16.05 33.23 4.89
N SER A 127 -16.54 33.15 6.12
CA SER A 127 -16.06 33.95 7.26
C SER A 127 -14.98 33.26 8.08
N GLY A 128 -14.86 31.92 7.97
CA GLY A 128 -13.97 31.13 8.84
C GLY A 128 -14.46 31.03 10.29
N GLN A 129 -15.66 31.52 10.59
CA GLN A 129 -16.23 31.44 11.93
C GLN A 129 -16.85 30.06 12.16
N GLU A 130 -16.87 29.64 13.43
CA GLU A 130 -17.52 28.40 13.83
C GLU A 130 -19.05 28.52 13.71
N VAL A 131 -19.65 27.55 13.04
CA VAL A 131 -21.11 27.43 12.90
C VAL A 131 -21.65 26.71 14.11
N LYS A 132 -22.48 27.42 14.89
CA LYS A 132 -23.11 26.91 16.11
C LYS A 132 -24.59 26.85 15.95
N CYS A 133 -25.20 25.76 16.37
CA CYS A 133 -26.62 25.63 16.61
C CYS A 133 -26.84 25.91 18.10
N TYR A 134 -27.47 27.02 18.39
CA TYR A 134 -27.74 27.43 19.79
C TYR A 134 -29.04 26.83 20.27
N THR A 135 -28.99 26.20 21.43
CA THR A 135 -30.18 25.74 22.15
C THR A 135 -30.77 26.87 22.99
N GLU A 136 -31.99 26.68 23.45
CA GLU A 136 -32.63 27.61 24.41
C GLU A 136 -31.79 27.78 25.67
N ASP A 137 -31.14 26.69 26.12
CA ASP A 137 -30.25 26.70 27.27
C ASP A 137 -29.00 27.56 27.06
N ASP A 138 -28.36 27.44 25.89
CA ASP A 138 -27.17 28.22 25.55
C ASP A 138 -27.46 29.72 25.58
N VAL A 139 -28.59 30.12 24.98
CA VAL A 139 -28.97 31.54 24.93
C VAL A 139 -29.36 32.03 26.31
N ALA A 140 -30.06 31.21 27.10
CA ALA A 140 -30.41 31.54 28.50
C ALA A 140 -29.14 31.69 29.37
N GLN A 141 -28.15 30.78 29.23
CA GLN A 141 -26.86 30.86 29.91
C GLN A 141 -26.07 32.11 29.48
N TYR A 142 -26.08 32.45 28.21
CA TYR A 142 -25.47 33.71 27.74
C TYR A 142 -26.09 34.92 28.41
N ILE A 143 -27.42 35.00 28.51
CA ILE A 143 -28.11 36.11 29.20
C ILE A 143 -27.69 36.16 30.68
N LEU A 144 -27.65 35.01 31.35
CA LEU A 144 -27.25 34.90 32.76
C LEU A 144 -25.75 35.20 32.99
N SER A 145 -24.91 35.11 31.99
CA SER A 145 -23.47 35.48 32.06
C SER A 145 -23.24 36.98 31.99
N LEU A 146 -24.24 37.77 31.60
CA LEU A 146 -24.16 39.24 31.58
C LEU A 146 -24.10 39.80 33.00
N PRO A 147 -23.56 41.02 33.21
CA PRO A 147 -23.48 41.65 34.53
C PRO A 147 -24.82 41.72 35.24
N GLU A 148 -24.85 41.45 36.54
CA GLU A 148 -26.06 41.49 37.35
C GLU A 148 -26.71 42.88 37.26
N GLY A 149 -28.02 42.89 37.03
CA GLY A 149 -28.76 44.15 36.85
C GLY A 149 -28.88 44.61 35.37
N SER A 150 -28.20 43.95 34.41
CA SER A 150 -28.30 44.28 33.00
C SER A 150 -29.74 44.12 32.50
N ARG A 151 -30.19 45.09 31.71
CA ARG A 151 -31.52 45.01 31.06
C ARG A 151 -31.34 44.34 29.70
N VAL A 152 -32.06 43.25 29.47
CA VAL A 152 -32.05 42.49 28.21
C VAL A 152 -33.46 42.37 27.65
N ALA A 153 -33.58 42.40 26.36
CA ALA A 153 -34.81 42.02 25.67
C ALA A 153 -34.55 40.83 24.78
N VAL A 154 -35.35 39.77 24.92
CA VAL A 154 -35.38 38.61 24.05
C VAL A 154 -36.30 38.96 22.89
N ALA A 155 -35.74 38.96 21.68
CA ALA A 155 -36.45 39.39 20.47
C ALA A 155 -36.27 38.38 19.34
N ALA A 156 -37.14 38.46 18.33
CA ALA A 156 -37.08 37.67 17.12
C ALA A 156 -37.12 38.57 15.89
N PRO A 157 -36.35 38.31 14.83
CA PRO A 157 -36.47 39.05 13.57
C PRO A 157 -37.87 38.90 12.97
N LEU A 158 -38.39 39.98 12.38
CA LEU A 158 -39.73 39.96 11.76
C LEU A 158 -39.68 39.11 10.48
N GLN A 159 -40.40 38.00 10.45
CA GLN A 159 -40.50 37.11 9.29
C GLN A 159 -41.79 37.40 8.52
N LEU A 160 -41.64 37.72 7.22
CA LEU A 160 -42.77 37.93 6.31
C LEU A 160 -43.03 36.67 5.46
N ARG A 161 -44.31 36.40 5.18
CA ARG A 161 -44.66 35.41 4.15
C ARG A 161 -44.63 36.09 2.77
N GLU A 162 -44.53 35.27 1.73
CA GLU A 162 -44.54 35.77 0.35
C GLU A 162 -45.81 36.60 0.09
N GLY A 163 -45.61 37.87 -0.31
CA GLY A 163 -46.70 38.83 -0.53
C GLY A 163 -47.25 39.55 0.70
N GLN A 164 -46.73 39.29 1.92
CA GLN A 164 -47.21 39.92 3.16
C GLN A 164 -46.47 41.24 3.47
N GLY A 165 -47.20 42.28 3.80
CA GLY A 165 -46.62 43.57 4.18
C GLY A 165 -46.19 43.63 5.66
N VAL A 166 -45.21 44.52 5.95
CA VAL A 166 -44.69 44.72 7.33
C VAL A 166 -45.81 45.15 8.29
N ILE A 167 -46.70 46.07 7.89
CA ILE A 167 -47.81 46.58 8.69
C ILE A 167 -48.80 45.45 9.03
N GLU A 168 -49.14 44.64 8.04
CA GLU A 168 -50.05 43.47 8.21
C GLU A 168 -49.45 42.47 9.22
N LYS A 169 -48.17 42.13 9.06
CA LYS A 169 -47.51 41.20 9.99
C LYS A 169 -47.40 41.74 11.42
N LEU A 170 -47.06 43.01 11.60
CA LEU A 170 -46.98 43.64 12.90
C LEU A 170 -48.36 43.71 13.57
N THR A 171 -49.44 43.94 12.80
CA THR A 171 -50.81 43.92 13.33
C THR A 171 -51.24 42.53 13.81
N LEU A 172 -50.85 41.47 13.07
CA LEU A 172 -51.09 40.09 13.51
C LEU A 172 -50.35 39.76 14.81
N VAL A 173 -49.05 40.10 14.89
CA VAL A 173 -48.19 39.88 16.04
C VAL A 173 -48.73 40.63 17.27
N LEU A 174 -49.26 41.84 17.10
CA LEU A 174 -49.93 42.62 18.17
C LEU A 174 -51.17 41.87 18.68
N GLY A 175 -51.96 41.26 17.77
CA GLY A 175 -53.10 40.40 18.14
C GLY A 175 -52.74 39.15 18.91
N GLU A 176 -51.51 38.64 18.77
CA GLU A 176 -50.95 37.51 19.51
C GLU A 176 -50.37 37.91 20.88
N GLY A 177 -50.42 39.19 21.25
CA GLY A 177 -50.04 39.72 22.55
C GLY A 177 -48.58 40.22 22.65
N ILE A 178 -47.89 40.32 21.57
CA ILE A 178 -46.54 40.96 21.49
C ILE A 178 -46.74 42.46 21.28
N LEU A 179 -46.33 43.27 22.28
CA LEU A 179 -46.62 44.69 22.32
C LEU A 179 -45.50 45.59 21.82
N ARG A 180 -44.30 45.08 21.60
CA ARG A 180 -43.13 45.93 21.31
C ARG A 180 -42.29 45.40 20.18
N VAL A 181 -41.66 46.34 19.46
CA VAL A 181 -40.62 46.07 18.50
C VAL A 181 -39.31 46.79 18.88
N HIS A 182 -38.21 46.23 18.44
CA HIS A 182 -36.91 46.90 18.39
C HIS A 182 -36.54 47.19 16.93
N ALA A 183 -36.35 48.44 16.62
CA ALA A 183 -36.00 48.90 15.27
C ALA A 183 -35.16 50.20 15.39
N ALA A 184 -34.17 50.37 14.50
CA ALA A 184 -33.25 51.51 14.48
C ALA A 184 -32.56 51.80 15.83
N GLY A 185 -32.26 50.76 16.63
CA GLY A 185 -31.61 50.89 17.95
C GLY A 185 -32.56 51.29 19.10
N GLU A 186 -33.86 51.46 18.88
CA GLU A 186 -34.86 51.78 19.91
C GLU A 186 -35.90 50.70 20.09
N THR A 187 -36.35 50.48 21.34
CA THR A 187 -37.44 49.55 21.66
C THR A 187 -38.74 50.35 21.90
N LEU A 188 -39.70 50.26 21.00
CA LEU A 188 -40.93 51.01 21.01
C LEU A 188 -42.17 50.12 21.05
N PRO A 189 -43.34 50.61 21.56
CA PRO A 189 -44.61 49.94 21.33
C PRO A 189 -44.92 49.80 19.83
N ILE A 190 -45.53 48.67 19.45
CA ILE A 190 -45.89 48.39 18.03
C ILE A 190 -46.81 49.51 17.52
N GLU A 191 -47.78 49.96 18.34
CA GLU A 191 -48.72 51.03 17.97
C GLU A 191 -48.01 52.36 17.61
N ASP A 192 -46.93 52.70 18.32
CA ASP A 192 -46.14 53.90 18.07
C ASP A 192 -45.20 53.74 16.86
N PHE A 193 -44.87 52.51 16.49
CA PHE A 193 -43.97 52.15 15.36
C PHE A 193 -44.73 52.05 14.06
N LEU A 194 -45.97 51.53 14.06
CA LEU A 194 -46.80 51.38 12.84
C LEU A 194 -46.90 52.61 11.96
N PRO A 195 -47.09 53.84 12.51
CA PRO A 195 -47.13 55.05 11.69
C PRO A 195 -45.80 55.47 11.07
N ARG A 196 -44.68 54.90 11.53
CA ARG A 196 -43.32 55.17 11.05
C ARG A 196 -42.89 54.22 9.92
N VAL A 197 -43.66 53.17 9.64
CA VAL A 197 -43.36 52.21 8.56
C VAL A 197 -43.64 52.85 7.21
N ASP A 198 -42.62 52.98 6.42
CA ASP A 198 -42.68 53.49 5.07
C ASP A 198 -42.30 52.44 4.03
N GLY A 199 -42.30 52.77 2.72
CA GLY A 199 -41.95 51.84 1.65
C GLY A 199 -40.46 51.41 1.62
N ASN A 200 -39.60 52.07 2.43
CA ASN A 200 -38.18 51.73 2.57
C ASN A 200 -37.88 50.88 3.83
N THR A 201 -38.87 50.68 4.69
CA THR A 201 -38.70 49.90 5.92
C THR A 201 -38.54 48.43 5.64
N ARG A 202 -37.36 47.87 5.89
CA ARG A 202 -37.05 46.43 5.67
C ARG A 202 -37.46 45.62 6.91
N ALA A 203 -38.08 44.47 6.67
CA ALA A 203 -38.44 43.53 7.73
C ALA A 203 -37.22 43.01 8.53
N GLU A 204 -36.07 42.89 7.86
CA GLU A 204 -34.82 42.42 8.45
C GLU A 204 -34.29 43.32 9.57
N ASP A 205 -34.59 44.64 9.51
CA ASP A 205 -34.18 45.65 10.48
C ASP A 205 -35.14 45.73 11.70
N ILE A 206 -36.22 44.98 11.67
CA ILE A 206 -37.22 44.97 12.71
C ILE A 206 -37.13 43.66 13.50
N SER A 207 -37.13 43.78 14.84
CA SER A 207 -37.23 42.63 15.72
C SER A 207 -38.42 42.77 16.66
N ILE A 208 -39.30 41.78 16.75
CA ILE A 208 -40.38 41.69 17.70
C ILE A 208 -39.86 41.30 19.07
N VAL A 209 -40.21 42.05 20.12
CA VAL A 209 -39.73 41.82 21.49
C VAL A 209 -40.68 40.83 22.21
N VAL A 210 -40.21 39.62 22.45
CA VAL A 210 -40.98 38.54 23.08
C VAL A 210 -40.99 38.66 24.58
N ASP A 211 -39.86 39.04 25.19
CA ASP A 211 -39.76 39.23 26.64
C ASP A 211 -38.68 40.26 26.99
N ARG A 212 -38.78 40.85 28.18
CA ARG A 212 -37.76 41.72 28.75
C ARG A 212 -37.45 41.28 30.16
N ALA A 213 -36.16 41.08 30.42
CA ALA A 213 -35.70 40.66 31.74
C ALA A 213 -34.59 41.58 32.26
N LYS A 214 -34.43 41.58 33.58
CA LYS A 214 -33.27 42.10 34.25
C LYS A 214 -32.47 40.93 34.78
N VAL A 215 -31.22 40.83 34.47
CA VAL A 215 -30.35 39.74 34.91
C VAL A 215 -30.28 39.72 36.42
N SER A 216 -30.73 38.64 37.05
CA SER A 216 -30.63 38.38 38.48
C SER A 216 -30.39 36.88 38.73
N GLN A 217 -30.01 36.54 39.94
CA GLN A 217 -29.82 35.14 40.34
C GLN A 217 -31.08 34.52 40.96
N ASP A 218 -32.24 35.08 40.73
CA ASP A 218 -33.52 34.55 41.22
C ASP A 218 -33.85 33.20 40.57
N GLY A 219 -34.31 32.24 41.37
CA GLY A 219 -34.48 30.84 41.00
C GLY A 219 -35.42 30.54 39.83
N ASP A 220 -36.39 31.42 39.49
CA ASP A 220 -37.35 31.21 38.40
C ASP A 220 -36.90 31.83 37.05
N LEU A 221 -35.93 32.75 37.08
CA LEU A 221 -35.46 33.46 35.89
C LEU A 221 -34.89 32.53 34.78
N PRO A 222 -34.06 31.49 35.05
CA PRO A 222 -33.55 30.61 34.04
C PRO A 222 -34.64 29.87 33.24
N THR A 223 -35.69 29.37 33.92
CA THR A 223 -36.83 28.69 33.28
C THR A 223 -37.62 29.64 32.39
N ARG A 224 -37.90 30.84 32.88
CA ARG A 224 -38.60 31.87 32.12
C ARG A 224 -37.82 32.31 30.90
N LEU A 225 -36.49 32.45 30.99
CA LEU A 225 -35.64 32.79 29.83
C LEU A 225 -35.67 31.72 28.78
N ARG A 226 -35.60 30.43 29.16
CA ARG A 226 -35.76 29.32 28.22
C ARG A 226 -37.05 29.39 27.42
N ASP A 227 -38.18 29.57 28.13
CA ASP A 227 -39.50 29.68 27.47
C ASP A 227 -39.57 30.90 26.56
N SER A 228 -38.98 32.01 26.96
CA SER A 228 -38.95 33.25 26.15
C SER A 228 -38.06 33.08 24.90
N VAL A 229 -36.91 32.42 25.06
CA VAL A 229 -36.01 32.12 23.92
C VAL A 229 -36.66 31.11 22.97
N ALA A 230 -37.33 30.04 23.46
CA ALA A 230 -38.06 29.08 22.65
C ALA A 230 -39.14 29.79 21.80
N ARG A 231 -39.89 30.72 22.40
CA ARG A 231 -40.85 31.55 21.66
C ARG A 231 -40.16 32.44 20.61
N ALA A 232 -39.04 33.07 20.97
CA ALA A 232 -38.29 33.90 20.03
C ALA A 232 -37.77 33.07 18.82
N PHE A 233 -37.25 31.88 19.02
CA PHE A 233 -36.87 30.96 17.92
C PHE A 233 -38.08 30.56 17.06
N SER A 234 -39.26 30.32 17.69
CA SER A 234 -40.47 30.01 16.92
C SER A 234 -40.93 31.19 16.03
N TYR A 235 -40.95 32.40 16.56
CA TYR A 235 -41.32 33.60 15.80
C TYR A 235 -40.30 34.01 14.76
N GLY A 236 -39.02 33.88 15.09
CA GLY A 236 -37.90 34.23 14.22
C GLY A 236 -37.48 33.13 13.23
N ASN A 237 -38.28 32.04 13.12
CA ASN A 237 -37.95 30.91 12.24
C ASN A 237 -36.57 30.33 12.53
N GLY A 238 -36.27 30.10 13.83
CA GLY A 238 -34.98 29.58 14.31
C GLY A 238 -33.94 30.64 14.66
N VAL A 239 -34.26 31.92 14.55
CA VAL A 239 -33.35 33.02 14.93
C VAL A 239 -33.88 33.77 16.15
N CYS A 240 -33.03 33.97 17.13
CA CYS A 240 -33.32 34.78 18.32
C CYS A 240 -32.30 35.93 18.43
N ARG A 241 -32.74 37.14 18.77
CA ARG A 241 -31.90 38.31 18.99
C ARG A 241 -31.98 38.74 20.46
N ILE A 242 -30.82 38.89 21.08
CA ILE A 242 -30.70 39.43 22.42
C ILE A 242 -30.27 40.87 22.31
N VAL A 243 -31.19 41.77 22.67
CA VAL A 243 -30.98 43.22 22.64
C VAL A 243 -30.52 43.69 24.00
N THR A 244 -29.34 44.29 24.05
CA THR A 244 -28.76 44.93 25.25
C THR A 244 -28.50 46.42 24.97
N PRO A 245 -28.21 47.25 25.96
CA PRO A 245 -27.81 48.62 25.74
C PRO A 245 -26.53 48.78 24.92
N GLU A 246 -25.70 47.73 24.89
CA GLU A 246 -24.43 47.72 24.17
C GLU A 246 -24.55 47.29 22.68
N GLY A 247 -25.68 46.67 22.32
CA GLY A 247 -25.96 46.18 20.97
C GLY A 247 -26.89 44.99 20.89
N VAL A 248 -27.07 44.48 19.66
CA VAL A 248 -27.91 43.32 19.38
C VAL A 248 -26.99 42.13 19.05
N LYS A 249 -27.17 41.01 19.76
CA LYS A 249 -26.50 39.76 19.44
C LYS A 249 -27.50 38.75 18.92
N GLU A 250 -27.20 38.15 17.77
CA GLU A 250 -28.06 37.17 17.11
C GLU A 250 -27.62 35.74 17.47
N PHE A 251 -28.58 34.85 17.66
CA PHE A 251 -28.41 33.43 17.92
C PHE A 251 -29.30 32.65 16.95
N SER A 252 -28.78 31.66 16.29
CA SER A 252 -29.53 30.77 15.38
C SER A 252 -29.61 29.36 15.97
N ALA A 253 -30.84 28.83 16.03
CA ALA A 253 -31.10 27.42 16.27
C ALA A 253 -30.92 26.57 14.98
N ARG A 254 -30.66 27.23 13.87
CA ARG A 254 -30.35 26.56 12.61
C ARG A 254 -28.84 26.41 12.46
N PHE A 255 -28.43 25.33 11.83
CA PHE A 255 -27.05 25.10 11.56
C PHE A 255 -26.64 25.84 10.24
N GLU A 256 -26.62 27.17 10.33
CA GLU A 256 -26.40 28.09 9.20
C GLU A 256 -25.44 29.24 9.59
N ALA A 257 -24.62 29.66 8.64
CA ALA A 257 -23.78 30.85 8.74
C ALA A 257 -23.52 31.42 7.34
N ASP A 258 -23.35 32.75 7.24
CA ASP A 258 -23.06 33.47 5.98
C ASP A 258 -24.06 33.15 4.84
N GLY A 259 -25.32 32.84 5.17
CA GLY A 259 -26.35 32.44 4.20
C GLY A 259 -26.23 31.03 3.63
N ILE A 260 -25.35 30.22 4.22
CA ILE A 260 -25.17 28.79 3.86
C ILE A 260 -25.74 27.92 4.96
N GLU A 261 -26.59 26.98 4.59
CA GLU A 261 -27.07 25.94 5.50
C GLU A 261 -26.07 24.76 5.50
N PHE A 262 -25.68 24.31 6.67
CA PHE A 262 -24.70 23.22 6.85
C PHE A 262 -25.38 21.95 7.30
N GLU A 263 -24.84 20.82 6.87
CA GLU A 263 -25.26 19.51 7.37
C GLU A 263 -24.60 19.23 8.74
N PRO A 264 -25.35 18.74 9.75
CA PRO A 264 -24.75 18.33 11.02
C PRO A 264 -23.71 17.23 10.82
N PRO A 265 -22.60 17.24 11.55
CA PRO A 265 -21.57 16.20 11.45
C PRO A 265 -22.14 14.83 11.83
N THR A 266 -22.17 13.90 10.87
CA THR A 266 -22.57 12.49 11.05
C THR A 266 -21.50 11.57 10.55
N GLU A 267 -21.43 10.32 11.01
CA GLU A 267 -20.46 9.33 10.51
C GLU A 267 -20.56 9.12 8.99
N HIS A 268 -21.76 9.25 8.43
CA HIS A 268 -22.00 9.11 7.00
C HIS A 268 -21.40 10.25 6.16
N LEU A 269 -21.37 11.47 6.71
CA LEU A 269 -20.77 12.64 6.06
C LEU A 269 -19.27 12.43 5.82
N PHE A 270 -18.58 11.70 6.70
CA PHE A 270 -17.14 11.42 6.60
C PHE A 270 -16.81 10.09 5.91
N SER A 271 -17.82 9.40 5.35
CA SER A 271 -17.61 8.11 4.68
C SER A 271 -17.54 8.26 3.16
N PHE A 272 -16.35 8.08 2.58
CA PHE A 272 -16.19 8.08 1.12
C PHE A 272 -16.79 6.83 0.44
N ASN A 273 -17.25 5.82 1.20
CA ASN A 273 -17.97 4.66 0.69
C ASN A 273 -19.49 4.84 0.73
N ASN A 274 -19.98 5.95 1.30
CA ASN A 274 -21.39 6.29 1.39
C ASN A 274 -21.69 7.46 0.44
N PRO A 275 -22.78 7.44 -0.34
CA PRO A 275 -23.16 8.55 -1.22
C PRO A 275 -23.32 9.91 -0.51
N LEU A 276 -23.68 9.92 0.79
CA LEU A 276 -23.81 11.14 1.59
C LEU A 276 -22.45 11.81 1.87
N GLY A 277 -21.35 11.04 1.95
CA GLY A 277 -20.02 11.59 2.22
C GLY A 277 -19.08 11.59 1.03
N ALA A 278 -19.34 10.76 0.02
CA ALA A 278 -18.50 10.64 -1.15
C ALA A 278 -18.55 11.89 -2.04
N CYS A 279 -17.41 12.29 -2.59
CA CYS A 279 -17.36 13.31 -3.63
C CYS A 279 -18.22 12.90 -4.84
N PRO A 280 -19.18 13.71 -5.29
CA PRO A 280 -20.08 13.34 -6.38
C PRO A 280 -19.37 13.13 -7.72
N THR A 281 -18.26 13.81 -7.97
CA THR A 281 -17.51 13.75 -9.23
C THR A 281 -16.69 12.47 -9.36
N CYS A 282 -16.03 12.02 -8.29
CA CYS A 282 -15.19 10.81 -8.32
C CYS A 282 -15.80 9.64 -7.56
N GLU A 283 -17.00 9.77 -7.01
CA GLU A 283 -17.72 8.71 -6.28
C GLU A 283 -16.87 8.05 -5.18
N GLY A 284 -16.04 8.82 -4.48
CA GLY A 284 -15.17 8.33 -3.42
C GLY A 284 -13.87 7.67 -3.88
N TYR A 285 -13.53 7.69 -5.18
CA TYR A 285 -12.25 7.15 -5.68
C TYR A 285 -11.08 8.12 -5.53
N GLY A 286 -11.32 9.42 -5.42
CA GLY A 286 -10.30 10.46 -5.35
C GLY A 286 -9.60 10.76 -6.68
N LYS A 287 -9.85 9.95 -7.71
CA LYS A 287 -9.28 10.07 -9.06
C LYS A 287 -10.37 9.95 -10.11
N ILE A 288 -10.15 10.62 -11.23
CA ILE A 288 -11.02 10.56 -12.42
C ILE A 288 -10.19 10.23 -13.66
N ILE A 289 -10.89 9.88 -14.73
CA ILE A 289 -10.24 9.73 -16.05
C ILE A 289 -10.18 11.13 -16.68
N GLY A 290 -8.99 11.68 -16.81
CA GLY A 290 -8.73 13.03 -17.33
C GLY A 290 -7.50 13.10 -18.22
N ILE A 291 -7.16 14.30 -18.71
CA ILE A 291 -5.93 14.51 -19.48
C ILE A 291 -4.74 14.46 -18.51
N ASP A 292 -3.78 13.60 -18.82
CA ASP A 292 -2.57 13.39 -18.01
C ASP A 292 -1.40 14.21 -18.56
N GLU A 293 -0.91 15.17 -17.76
CA GLU A 293 0.21 16.03 -18.15
C GLU A 293 1.45 15.24 -18.55
N ASP A 294 1.76 14.15 -17.86
CA ASP A 294 2.94 13.34 -18.16
C ASP A 294 2.82 12.57 -19.48
N LEU A 295 1.59 12.31 -19.95
CA LEU A 295 1.37 11.78 -21.29
C LEU A 295 1.47 12.88 -22.35
N VAL A 296 1.06 14.10 -22.01
CA VAL A 296 1.13 15.28 -22.90
C VAL A 296 2.59 15.74 -23.06
N ILE A 297 3.36 15.71 -21.97
CA ILE A 297 4.77 16.14 -21.92
C ILE A 297 5.63 14.97 -21.42
N PRO A 298 5.93 14.01 -22.30
CA PRO A 298 6.61 12.78 -21.92
C PRO A 298 8.09 12.95 -21.58
N ASP A 299 8.79 13.90 -22.20
CA ASP A 299 10.18 14.22 -21.91
C ASP A 299 10.30 15.68 -21.45
N LYS A 300 10.38 15.88 -20.14
CA LYS A 300 10.45 17.20 -19.53
C LYS A 300 11.80 17.91 -19.75
N ARG A 301 12.84 17.21 -20.27
CA ARG A 301 14.14 17.82 -20.66
C ARG A 301 14.02 18.64 -21.94
N LYS A 302 13.06 18.31 -22.79
CA LYS A 302 12.81 19.03 -24.04
C LYS A 302 12.22 20.40 -23.76
N THR A 303 12.59 21.32 -24.64
CA THR A 303 12.01 22.64 -24.70
C THR A 303 10.72 22.62 -25.53
N ILE A 304 9.88 23.65 -25.42
CA ILE A 304 8.68 23.76 -26.27
C ILE A 304 9.10 23.78 -27.76
N TYR A 305 10.21 24.43 -28.07
CA TYR A 305 10.75 24.49 -29.42
C TYR A 305 11.17 23.10 -29.94
N GLU A 306 11.69 22.22 -29.09
CA GLU A 306 12.12 20.84 -29.40
C GLU A 306 10.99 19.81 -29.29
N ASP A 307 9.73 20.22 -29.38
CA ASP A 307 8.55 19.34 -29.33
C ASP A 307 8.37 18.63 -27.97
N ALA A 308 8.55 19.35 -26.85
CA ALA A 308 8.22 18.81 -25.53
C ALA A 308 6.75 18.35 -25.47
N VAL A 309 5.83 19.13 -26.07
CA VAL A 309 4.38 18.83 -26.10
C VAL A 309 4.09 17.79 -27.20
N ALA A 310 3.87 16.55 -26.77
CA ALA A 310 3.69 15.42 -27.69
C ALA A 310 2.40 15.50 -28.53
N CYS A 311 1.34 16.08 -28.02
CA CYS A 311 0.06 16.20 -28.73
C CYS A 311 0.09 17.25 -29.87
N TRP A 312 1.08 18.13 -29.88
CA TRP A 312 1.28 19.12 -30.95
C TRP A 312 2.24 18.63 -32.06
N ARG A 313 2.78 17.42 -31.92
CA ARG A 313 3.64 16.81 -32.95
C ARG A 313 2.80 16.38 -34.15
N GLY A 314 3.38 16.43 -35.32
CA GLY A 314 2.72 16.06 -36.57
C GLY A 314 2.17 17.27 -37.33
N GLU A 315 2.11 17.16 -38.65
CA GLU A 315 1.81 18.27 -39.59
C GLU A 315 0.50 19.00 -39.26
N THR A 316 -0.56 18.26 -38.94
CA THR A 316 -1.91 18.86 -38.69
C THR A 316 -2.00 19.61 -37.37
N MET A 317 -1.27 19.21 -36.33
CA MET A 317 -1.37 19.79 -34.99
C MET A 317 -0.24 20.79 -34.67
N ARG A 318 0.75 20.85 -35.53
CA ARG A 318 1.90 21.75 -35.35
C ARG A 318 1.51 23.22 -35.30
N ALA A 319 0.42 23.61 -35.97
CA ALA A 319 -0.07 24.98 -35.96
C ALA A 319 -0.33 25.53 -34.53
N TRP A 320 -0.69 24.67 -33.57
CA TRP A 320 -0.86 25.05 -32.16
C TRP A 320 0.47 25.47 -31.51
N LYS A 321 1.52 24.71 -31.77
CA LYS A 321 2.89 25.06 -31.33
C LYS A 321 3.39 26.33 -32.03
N ASP A 322 3.22 26.39 -33.34
CA ASP A 322 3.73 27.52 -34.15
C ASP A 322 3.10 28.84 -33.71
N GLN A 323 1.82 28.87 -33.32
CA GLN A 323 1.15 30.02 -32.75
C GLN A 323 1.84 30.51 -31.47
N LEU A 324 2.18 29.61 -30.54
CA LEU A 324 2.92 29.98 -29.32
C LEU A 324 4.32 30.47 -29.66
N VAL A 325 5.06 29.76 -30.51
CA VAL A 325 6.46 30.12 -30.87
C VAL A 325 6.52 31.50 -31.55
N ALA A 326 5.59 31.77 -32.47
CA ALA A 326 5.56 33.04 -33.19
C ALA A 326 5.22 34.26 -32.30
N ASN A 327 4.51 34.04 -31.20
CA ASN A 327 4.03 35.13 -30.32
C ASN A 327 4.75 35.18 -28.96
N ALA A 328 5.61 34.23 -28.63
CA ALA A 328 6.27 34.07 -27.31
C ALA A 328 6.97 35.37 -26.83
N TYR A 329 7.58 36.12 -27.75
CA TYR A 329 8.26 37.38 -27.45
C TYR A 329 7.33 38.49 -26.92
N LYS A 330 6.03 38.43 -27.20
CA LYS A 330 5.05 39.44 -26.75
C LYS A 330 4.74 39.38 -25.27
N PHE A 331 4.94 38.20 -24.65
CA PHE A 331 4.67 37.96 -23.23
C PHE A 331 5.83 37.24 -22.53
N ASP A 332 7.04 37.35 -23.10
CA ASP A 332 8.30 36.87 -22.56
C ASP A 332 8.28 35.40 -22.14
N PHE A 333 7.72 34.52 -22.99
CA PHE A 333 7.66 33.09 -22.72
C PHE A 333 8.94 32.37 -23.21
N PRO A 334 9.66 31.65 -22.33
CA PRO A 334 10.97 31.08 -22.66
C PRO A 334 10.85 29.74 -23.41
N ILE A 335 10.62 29.77 -24.73
CA ILE A 335 10.43 28.59 -25.60
C ILE A 335 11.65 27.66 -25.70
N HIS A 336 12.85 28.15 -25.37
CA HIS A 336 14.11 27.39 -25.40
C HIS A 336 14.53 26.88 -24.02
N THR A 337 13.72 27.12 -22.97
CA THR A 337 13.97 26.57 -21.64
C THR A 337 13.36 25.17 -21.51
N PRO A 338 14.09 24.16 -20.97
CA PRO A 338 13.53 22.84 -20.70
C PRO A 338 12.27 22.92 -19.85
N PHE A 339 11.27 22.08 -20.16
CA PHE A 339 9.96 22.16 -19.49
C PHE A 339 10.06 22.04 -17.96
N TYR A 340 10.97 21.21 -17.43
CA TYR A 340 11.14 21.06 -15.99
C TYR A 340 11.62 22.34 -15.28
N GLN A 341 12.33 23.23 -15.98
CA GLN A 341 12.82 24.51 -15.48
C GLN A 341 11.80 25.66 -15.57
N LEU A 342 10.69 25.47 -16.29
CA LEU A 342 9.63 26.47 -16.36
C LEU A 342 9.00 26.70 -14.99
N THR A 343 8.70 27.96 -14.67
CA THR A 343 8.00 28.32 -13.43
C THR A 343 6.58 27.76 -13.41
N ALA A 344 5.97 27.66 -12.23
CA ALA A 344 4.59 27.22 -12.08
C ALA A 344 3.59 28.11 -12.85
N GLU A 345 3.91 29.40 -12.99
CA GLU A 345 3.09 30.36 -13.73
C GLU A 345 3.21 30.14 -15.24
N GLN A 346 4.43 29.94 -15.76
CA GLN A 346 4.68 29.60 -17.15
C GLN A 346 4.02 28.27 -17.56
N LYS A 347 4.08 27.24 -16.68
CA LYS A 347 3.37 25.98 -16.89
C LYS A 347 1.86 26.18 -16.94
N ARG A 348 1.29 26.98 -16.01
CA ARG A 348 -0.15 27.31 -16.03
C ARG A 348 -0.54 28.07 -17.29
N LEU A 349 0.31 28.99 -17.76
CA LEU A 349 0.07 29.74 -19.00
C LEU A 349 0.05 28.83 -20.22
N LEU A 350 0.95 27.84 -20.31
CA LEU A 350 0.96 26.84 -21.38
C LEU A 350 -0.36 26.05 -21.44
N TRP A 351 -0.97 25.75 -20.28
CA TRP A 351 -2.26 25.08 -20.22
C TRP A 351 -3.44 26.00 -20.56
N ARG A 352 -3.47 27.24 -20.04
CA ARG A 352 -4.61 28.16 -20.19
C ARG A 352 -4.61 28.92 -21.51
N GLY A 353 -3.44 29.23 -22.07
CA GLY A 353 -3.28 30.17 -23.15
C GLY A 353 -3.47 31.63 -22.71
N ASN A 354 -3.41 32.53 -23.67
CA ASN A 354 -3.67 33.97 -23.50
C ASN A 354 -4.22 34.56 -24.83
N GLU A 355 -4.32 35.88 -24.93
CA GLU A 355 -4.79 36.58 -26.14
C GLU A 355 -3.94 36.31 -27.40
N TYR A 356 -2.70 35.82 -27.24
CA TYR A 356 -1.75 35.61 -28.34
C TYR A 356 -1.63 34.15 -28.81
N PHE A 357 -2.04 33.19 -27.97
CA PHE A 357 -2.01 31.76 -28.34
C PHE A 357 -3.05 30.95 -27.57
N HIS A 358 -3.56 29.90 -28.19
CA HIS A 358 -4.45 28.94 -27.57
C HIS A 358 -3.67 27.88 -26.79
N GLY A 359 -4.02 27.69 -25.52
CA GLY A 359 -3.35 26.75 -24.63
C GLY A 359 -3.73 25.27 -24.86
N LEU A 360 -3.15 24.39 -24.03
CA LEU A 360 -3.46 22.97 -24.06
C LEU A 360 -4.93 22.68 -23.71
N ASN A 361 -5.56 23.48 -22.85
CA ASN A 361 -6.99 23.33 -22.55
C ASN A 361 -7.86 23.57 -23.80
N ASP A 362 -7.56 24.59 -24.57
CA ASP A 362 -8.28 24.89 -25.81
C ASP A 362 -8.04 23.80 -26.85
N PHE A 363 -6.80 23.26 -26.92
CA PHE A 363 -6.48 22.15 -27.78
C PHE A 363 -7.34 20.93 -27.48
N PHE A 364 -7.44 20.52 -26.21
CA PHE A 364 -8.26 19.37 -25.84
C PHE A 364 -9.76 19.66 -25.95
N ALA A 365 -10.22 20.90 -25.76
CA ALA A 365 -11.59 21.31 -26.05
C ALA A 365 -11.90 21.18 -27.55
N TYR A 366 -10.97 21.58 -28.43
CA TYR A 366 -11.08 21.35 -29.87
C TYR A 366 -11.13 19.86 -30.22
N ILE A 367 -10.27 19.04 -29.65
CA ILE A 367 -10.31 17.58 -29.82
C ILE A 367 -11.67 17.00 -29.39
N ASP A 368 -12.26 17.52 -28.33
CA ASP A 368 -13.58 17.11 -27.83
C ASP A 368 -14.72 17.54 -28.75
N SER A 369 -14.65 18.71 -29.35
CA SER A 369 -15.66 19.17 -30.32
C SER A 369 -15.70 18.29 -31.58
N GLU A 370 -14.55 17.74 -31.98
CA GLU A 370 -14.37 16.88 -33.16
C GLU A 370 -14.50 15.36 -32.85
N ARG A 371 -15.05 14.98 -31.72
CA ARG A 371 -15.19 13.56 -31.25
C ARG A 371 -15.87 12.61 -32.25
N ARG A 372 -16.63 13.13 -33.22
CA ARG A 372 -17.28 12.34 -34.26
C ARG A 372 -16.26 11.60 -35.14
N LYS A 373 -15.06 12.16 -35.31
CA LYS A 373 -13.98 11.58 -36.10
C LYS A 373 -13.16 10.61 -35.25
N ILE A 374 -12.96 9.39 -35.73
CA ILE A 374 -12.27 8.30 -34.99
C ILE A 374 -10.85 8.69 -34.58
N GLN A 375 -10.13 9.44 -35.43
CA GLN A 375 -8.76 9.90 -35.17
C GLN A 375 -8.64 10.78 -33.92
N PHE A 376 -9.62 11.67 -33.66
CA PHE A 376 -9.62 12.53 -32.48
C PHE A 376 -9.96 11.77 -31.20
N ARG A 377 -10.83 10.73 -31.29
CA ARG A 377 -11.08 9.83 -30.16
C ARG A 377 -9.83 9.04 -29.76
N VAL A 378 -9.12 8.52 -30.76
CA VAL A 378 -7.84 7.78 -30.51
C VAL A 378 -6.79 8.74 -29.95
N MET A 379 -6.70 9.96 -30.49
CA MET A 379 -5.77 10.98 -30.00
C MET A 379 -6.06 11.31 -28.53
N LYS A 380 -7.32 11.63 -28.18
CA LYS A 380 -7.69 11.88 -26.79
C LYS A 380 -7.35 10.72 -25.88
N ALA A 381 -7.71 9.49 -26.26
CA ALA A 381 -7.44 8.29 -25.48
C ALA A 381 -5.94 8.09 -25.19
N ARG A 382 -5.06 8.48 -26.10
CA ARG A 382 -3.59 8.43 -25.92
C ARG A 382 -3.09 9.32 -24.78
N TYR A 383 -3.73 10.46 -24.55
CA TYR A 383 -3.36 11.45 -23.54
C TYR A 383 -4.25 11.42 -22.29
N THR A 384 -5.15 10.44 -22.22
CA THR A 384 -6.07 10.26 -21.09
C THR A 384 -5.48 9.25 -20.10
N GLY A 385 -5.47 9.62 -18.82
CA GLY A 385 -4.98 8.82 -17.71
C GLY A 385 -5.83 8.97 -16.46
N LYS A 386 -5.39 8.34 -15.37
CA LYS A 386 -5.99 8.54 -14.04
C LYS A 386 -5.39 9.77 -13.39
N THR A 387 -6.17 10.84 -13.27
CA THR A 387 -5.78 12.12 -12.66
C THR A 387 -6.48 12.33 -11.33
N VAL A 388 -5.92 13.19 -10.48
CA VAL A 388 -6.56 13.58 -9.21
C VAL A 388 -7.88 14.29 -9.52
N CYS A 389 -8.92 13.98 -8.76
CA CYS A 389 -10.23 14.63 -8.93
C CYS A 389 -10.10 16.14 -8.63
N PRO A 390 -10.49 17.04 -9.56
CA PRO A 390 -10.35 18.50 -9.36
C PRO A 390 -11.27 19.03 -8.26
N ASP A 391 -12.42 18.42 -8.01
CA ASP A 391 -13.39 18.89 -7.03
C ASP A 391 -12.98 18.58 -5.58
N CYS A 392 -12.54 17.34 -5.31
CA CYS A 392 -12.15 16.96 -3.96
C CYS A 392 -10.64 17.02 -3.72
N GLY A 393 -9.82 17.33 -4.72
CA GLY A 393 -8.35 17.37 -4.59
C GLY A 393 -7.73 16.04 -4.13
N GLY A 394 -8.45 14.90 -4.34
CA GLY A 394 -8.01 13.58 -3.89
C GLY A 394 -8.52 13.16 -2.51
N SER A 395 -9.19 14.04 -1.74
CA SER A 395 -9.74 13.72 -0.40
C SER A 395 -10.83 12.64 -0.41
N ARG A 396 -11.45 12.37 -1.57
CA ARG A 396 -12.56 11.43 -1.79
C ARG A 396 -13.90 11.87 -1.20
N LEU A 397 -13.89 12.88 -0.33
CA LEU A 397 -15.05 13.40 0.39
C LEU A 397 -15.65 14.59 -0.33
N ARG A 398 -16.92 14.85 -0.05
CA ARG A 398 -17.58 16.09 -0.48
C ARG A 398 -17.06 17.28 0.32
N LYS A 399 -17.26 18.50 -0.20
CA LYS A 399 -16.70 19.73 0.40
C LYS A 399 -17.25 20.01 1.78
N GLU A 400 -18.50 19.65 2.05
CA GLU A 400 -19.19 19.83 3.32
C GLU A 400 -18.47 19.10 4.46
N ALA A 401 -17.94 17.89 4.21
CA ALA A 401 -17.14 17.15 5.18
C ALA A 401 -15.83 17.87 5.57
N LEU A 402 -15.29 18.71 4.67
CA LEU A 402 -14.04 19.44 4.89
C LEU A 402 -14.24 20.76 5.65
N TYR A 403 -15.47 21.15 5.93
CA TYR A 403 -15.77 22.29 6.81
C TYR A 403 -15.64 21.94 8.29
N VAL A 404 -15.66 20.63 8.60
CA VAL A 404 -15.57 20.14 9.99
C VAL A 404 -14.10 19.93 10.38
N ARG A 405 -13.72 20.44 11.56
CA ARG A 405 -12.34 20.41 12.05
C ARG A 405 -12.28 19.99 13.52
N ILE A 406 -11.16 19.35 13.87
CA ILE A 406 -10.74 19.04 15.24
C ILE A 406 -9.29 19.51 15.39
N GLY A 407 -8.98 20.31 16.40
CA GLY A 407 -7.64 20.88 16.54
C GLY A 407 -7.16 21.65 15.29
N GLY A 408 -8.08 22.29 14.57
CA GLY A 408 -7.80 23.04 13.34
C GLY A 408 -7.61 22.19 12.08
N LYS A 409 -7.70 20.85 12.15
CA LYS A 409 -7.47 19.91 11.04
C LYS A 409 -8.78 19.26 10.58
N THR A 410 -8.93 19.07 9.27
CA THR A 410 -10.00 18.26 8.68
C THR A 410 -9.62 16.78 8.71
N ILE A 411 -10.60 15.89 8.57
CA ILE A 411 -10.31 14.44 8.45
C ILE A 411 -9.41 14.13 7.24
N ALA A 412 -9.53 14.90 6.15
CA ALA A 412 -8.68 14.76 4.97
C ALA A 412 -7.22 15.14 5.25
N ASP A 413 -6.99 16.17 6.08
CA ASP A 413 -5.64 16.55 6.51
C ASP A 413 -4.99 15.46 7.36
N LEU A 414 -5.77 14.82 8.24
CA LEU A 414 -5.25 13.77 9.14
C LEU A 414 -4.86 12.50 8.39
N VAL A 415 -5.65 12.06 7.40
CA VAL A 415 -5.39 10.80 6.70
C VAL A 415 -4.17 10.84 5.78
N VAL A 416 -3.72 12.01 5.36
CA VAL A 416 -2.50 12.18 4.55
C VAL A 416 -1.25 12.36 5.39
N MET A 417 -1.39 12.52 6.71
CA MET A 417 -0.24 12.57 7.62
C MET A 417 0.38 11.18 7.78
N PRO A 418 1.73 11.08 7.89
CA PRO A 418 2.38 9.87 8.36
C PRO A 418 1.85 9.47 9.74
N VAL A 419 1.73 8.16 9.99
CA VAL A 419 1.21 7.62 11.27
C VAL A 419 1.96 8.16 12.48
N GLU A 420 3.28 8.34 12.42
CA GLU A 420 4.09 8.96 13.49
C GLU A 420 3.64 10.39 13.78
N THR A 421 3.52 11.23 12.74
CA THR A 421 3.05 12.62 12.87
C THR A 421 1.61 12.68 13.37
N LEU A 422 0.77 11.75 12.94
CA LEU A 422 -0.61 11.63 13.38
C LEU A 422 -0.68 11.22 14.87
N ALA A 423 0.20 10.34 15.32
CA ALA A 423 0.32 9.97 16.74
C ALA A 423 0.72 11.17 17.60
N ASP A 424 1.70 11.98 17.14
CA ASP A 424 2.13 13.22 17.82
C ASP A 424 0.98 14.23 17.88
N PHE A 425 0.20 14.38 16.80
CA PHE A 425 -0.98 15.23 16.77
C PHE A 425 -2.00 14.84 17.86
N PHE A 426 -2.35 13.54 17.95
CA PHE A 426 -3.30 13.07 18.97
C PHE A 426 -2.72 13.07 20.39
N ALA A 427 -1.41 13.00 20.56
CA ALA A 427 -0.77 13.14 21.87
C ALA A 427 -0.84 14.58 22.39
N SER A 428 -0.68 15.56 21.49
CA SER A 428 -0.66 17.00 21.80
C SER A 428 -2.03 17.68 21.67
N LEU A 429 -3.10 16.95 21.31
CA LEU A 429 -4.42 17.51 21.07
C LEU A 429 -5.06 18.02 22.38
N GLU A 430 -5.29 19.32 22.44
CA GLU A 430 -6.01 19.98 23.51
C GLU A 430 -7.49 20.12 23.14
N LEU A 431 -8.37 19.67 24.01
CA LEU A 431 -9.82 19.71 23.87
C LEU A 431 -10.44 20.37 25.11
N ASP A 432 -11.61 20.93 24.97
CA ASP A 432 -12.38 21.40 26.12
C ASP A 432 -12.85 20.24 27.05
N ALA A 433 -13.40 20.55 28.18
CA ALA A 433 -13.79 19.54 29.17
C ALA A 433 -14.93 18.63 28.67
N HIS A 434 -15.85 19.14 27.83
CA HIS A 434 -16.97 18.39 27.28
C HIS A 434 -16.47 17.41 26.24
N ASP A 435 -15.68 17.88 25.27
CA ASP A 435 -15.13 17.08 24.18
C ASP A 435 -14.13 16.04 24.70
N THR A 436 -13.32 16.40 25.70
CA THR A 436 -12.42 15.45 26.37
C THR A 436 -13.18 14.27 26.96
N LYS A 437 -14.30 14.51 27.63
CA LYS A 437 -15.13 13.45 28.23
C LYS A 437 -15.81 12.60 27.16
N THR A 438 -16.32 13.25 26.11
CA THR A 438 -17.05 12.59 25.02
C THR A 438 -16.13 11.72 24.17
N ALA A 439 -14.92 12.19 23.90
CA ALA A 439 -13.96 11.53 23.03
C ALA A 439 -13.01 10.55 23.75
N ALA A 440 -12.99 10.51 25.07
CA ALA A 440 -11.99 9.80 25.87
C ALA A 440 -11.71 8.36 25.40
N ARG A 441 -12.79 7.57 25.21
CA ARG A 441 -12.66 6.18 24.75
C ARG A 441 -12.17 6.07 23.31
N ILE A 442 -12.67 6.94 22.42
CA ILE A 442 -12.31 6.96 21.00
C ILE A 442 -10.84 7.31 20.84
N LEU A 443 -10.37 8.33 21.57
CA LEU A 443 -8.97 8.77 21.56
C LEU A 443 -8.01 7.69 22.10
N THR A 444 -8.44 6.95 23.14
CA THR A 444 -7.64 5.81 23.64
C THR A 444 -7.45 4.76 22.55
N GLU A 445 -8.51 4.36 21.84
CA GLU A 445 -8.42 3.39 20.75
C GLU A 445 -7.56 3.89 19.59
N ILE A 446 -7.73 5.17 19.19
CA ILE A 446 -6.91 5.77 18.13
C ILE A 446 -5.43 5.76 18.52
N ARG A 447 -5.08 6.22 19.74
CA ARG A 447 -3.69 6.26 20.22
C ARG A 447 -3.05 4.88 20.29
N ASN A 448 -3.77 3.88 20.80
CA ASN A 448 -3.28 2.50 20.87
C ASN A 448 -2.98 1.93 19.49
N ARG A 449 -3.91 2.09 18.52
CA ARG A 449 -3.75 1.58 17.16
C ARG A 449 -2.61 2.28 16.41
N LEU A 450 -2.46 3.60 16.59
CA LEU A 450 -1.32 4.35 16.01
C LEU A 450 0.00 3.89 16.61
N GLN A 451 0.04 3.62 17.92
CA GLN A 451 1.23 3.08 18.60
C GLN A 451 1.59 1.70 18.05
N TYR A 452 0.63 0.78 17.91
CA TYR A 452 0.89 -0.54 17.34
C TYR A 452 1.44 -0.48 15.91
N LEU A 453 0.92 0.44 15.07
CA LEU A 453 1.45 0.64 13.73
C LEU A 453 2.89 1.16 13.76
N THR A 454 3.21 2.04 14.70
CA THR A 454 4.58 2.57 14.88
C THR A 454 5.53 1.47 15.37
N ASP A 455 5.08 0.65 16.31
CA ASP A 455 5.88 -0.45 16.90
C ASP A 455 6.24 -1.51 15.88
N VAL A 456 5.35 -1.80 14.92
CA VAL A 456 5.65 -2.71 13.80
C VAL A 456 6.43 -2.06 12.65
N GLY A 457 6.93 -0.83 12.83
CA GLY A 457 7.75 -0.13 11.83
C GLY A 457 6.97 0.46 10.65
N LEU A 458 5.68 0.78 10.82
CA LEU A 458 4.81 1.36 9.79
C LEU A 458 4.49 2.85 10.00
N GLY A 459 5.25 3.53 10.87
CA GLY A 459 5.04 4.94 11.20
C GLY A 459 5.09 5.91 10.01
N TYR A 460 5.76 5.54 8.94
CA TYR A 460 5.85 6.32 7.71
C TYR A 460 4.62 6.24 6.79
N LEU A 461 3.72 5.26 7.00
CA LEU A 461 2.53 5.11 6.18
C LEU A 461 1.52 6.23 6.44
N THR A 462 0.72 6.54 5.42
CA THR A 462 -0.44 7.42 5.53
C THR A 462 -1.73 6.59 5.50
N LEU A 463 -2.79 7.06 6.17
CA LEU A 463 -4.05 6.32 6.28
C LEU A 463 -4.82 6.28 4.95
N ASP A 464 -4.60 7.24 4.04
CA ASP A 464 -5.22 7.31 2.71
C ASP A 464 -4.56 6.38 1.69
N ARG A 465 -3.37 5.83 1.99
CA ARG A 465 -2.65 4.93 1.09
C ARG A 465 -3.50 3.70 0.76
N LEU A 466 -3.63 3.40 -0.53
CA LEU A 466 -4.40 2.26 -1.02
C LEU A 466 -3.76 0.94 -0.59
N SER A 467 -4.56 0.02 -0.04
CA SER A 467 -4.09 -1.32 0.37
C SER A 467 -3.47 -2.12 -0.79
N SER A 468 -3.95 -1.90 -2.02
CA SER A 468 -3.38 -2.53 -3.23
C SER A 468 -1.98 -2.05 -3.62
N THR A 469 -1.47 -0.99 -3.00
CA THR A 469 -0.12 -0.43 -3.23
C THR A 469 0.88 -0.84 -2.15
N LEU A 470 0.42 -1.58 -1.14
CA LEU A 470 1.26 -2.09 -0.06
C LEU A 470 2.12 -3.25 -0.55
N SER A 471 3.32 -3.36 -0.01
CA SER A 471 4.13 -4.57 -0.15
C SER A 471 3.54 -5.71 0.69
N GLY A 472 3.95 -6.96 0.41
CA GLY A 472 3.52 -8.11 1.21
C GLY A 472 3.85 -7.95 2.69
N GLY A 473 5.06 -7.50 3.00
CA GLY A 473 5.50 -7.25 4.38
C GLY A 473 4.74 -6.11 5.06
N GLU A 474 4.43 -4.98 4.36
CA GLU A 474 3.60 -3.91 4.91
C GLU A 474 2.19 -4.43 5.26
N SER A 475 1.57 -5.21 4.37
CA SER A 475 0.24 -5.79 4.60
C SER A 475 0.24 -6.75 5.79
N GLN A 476 1.26 -7.58 5.90
CA GLN A 476 1.44 -8.52 7.01
C GLN A 476 1.59 -7.80 8.35
N ARG A 477 2.40 -6.75 8.42
CA ARG A 477 2.59 -5.95 9.64
C ARG A 477 1.34 -5.16 10.04
N ILE A 478 0.52 -4.71 9.07
CA ILE A 478 -0.81 -4.15 9.36
C ILE A 478 -1.69 -5.21 10.05
N ASN A 479 -1.73 -6.45 9.54
CA ASN A 479 -2.49 -7.53 10.15
C ASN A 479 -1.95 -7.87 11.56
N LEU A 480 -0.61 -7.84 11.74
CA LEU A 480 0.01 -8.04 13.05
C LEU A 480 -0.40 -6.95 14.04
N SER A 481 -0.39 -5.67 13.64
CA SER A 481 -0.81 -4.55 14.49
C SER A 481 -2.29 -4.65 14.92
N THR A 482 -3.15 -5.12 14.00
CA THR A 482 -4.57 -5.37 14.29
C THR A 482 -4.74 -6.52 15.28
N SER A 483 -3.92 -7.58 15.15
CA SER A 483 -3.93 -8.74 16.07
C SER A 483 -3.49 -8.38 17.48
N LEU A 484 -2.53 -7.48 17.65
CA LEU A 484 -2.14 -6.91 18.95
C LEU A 484 -3.31 -6.20 19.63
N GLY A 485 -4.08 -5.44 18.87
CA GLY A 485 -5.27 -4.74 19.39
C GLY A 485 -6.39 -5.66 19.86
N SER A 486 -6.40 -6.95 19.44
CA SER A 486 -7.45 -7.91 19.82
C SER A 486 -7.31 -8.49 21.23
N ASN A 487 -6.16 -8.32 21.89
CA ASN A 487 -5.82 -8.85 23.22
C ASN A 487 -6.17 -10.33 23.45
N LEU A 488 -6.02 -11.18 22.41
CA LEU A 488 -6.26 -12.60 22.50
C LEU A 488 -5.15 -13.28 23.31
N VAL A 489 -5.53 -14.18 24.23
CA VAL A 489 -4.64 -14.91 25.12
C VAL A 489 -4.80 -16.41 24.87
N GLY A 490 -3.71 -17.19 25.02
CA GLY A 490 -3.73 -18.64 24.85
C GLY A 490 -3.91 -19.08 23.40
N SER A 491 -3.59 -18.23 22.44
CA SER A 491 -3.66 -18.48 21.00
C SER A 491 -2.30 -18.85 20.43
N LEU A 492 -2.32 -19.49 19.27
CA LEU A 492 -1.13 -19.81 18.48
C LEU A 492 -1.03 -18.84 17.30
N TYR A 493 -0.05 -17.97 17.30
CA TYR A 493 0.28 -17.10 16.17
C TYR A 493 1.34 -17.74 15.30
N ILE A 494 1.12 -17.75 13.99
CA ILE A 494 2.05 -18.27 12.99
C ILE A 494 2.32 -17.19 11.96
N LEU A 495 3.59 -16.75 11.85
CA LEU A 495 4.00 -15.65 10.98
C LEU A 495 5.00 -16.18 9.95
N ASP A 496 4.87 -15.69 8.70
CA ASP A 496 5.76 -16.02 7.59
C ASP A 496 6.67 -14.83 7.28
N GLU A 497 7.94 -14.92 7.65
CA GLU A 497 8.97 -13.91 7.38
C GLU A 497 8.53 -12.45 7.68
N PRO A 498 8.12 -12.13 8.91
CA PRO A 498 7.57 -10.80 9.23
C PRO A 498 8.62 -9.67 9.17
N SER A 499 9.91 -9.98 9.14
CA SER A 499 11.02 -9.02 9.02
C SER A 499 11.24 -8.53 7.59
N ILE A 500 10.53 -9.08 6.59
CA ILE A 500 10.70 -8.73 5.17
C ILE A 500 10.66 -7.21 4.93
N GLY A 501 11.69 -6.73 4.21
CA GLY A 501 11.82 -5.32 3.81
C GLY A 501 12.04 -4.37 4.98
N LEU A 502 12.40 -4.87 6.17
CA LEU A 502 12.79 -4.08 7.31
C LEU A 502 14.29 -3.80 7.33
N HIS A 503 14.63 -2.60 7.72
CA HIS A 503 15.98 -2.28 8.15
C HIS A 503 16.25 -2.90 9.53
N PRO A 504 17.49 -3.33 9.88
CA PRO A 504 17.79 -3.93 11.19
C PRO A 504 17.31 -3.13 12.39
N ARG A 505 17.28 -1.79 12.30
CA ARG A 505 16.67 -0.92 13.32
C ARG A 505 15.21 -1.26 13.59
N ASP A 506 14.44 -1.49 12.50
CA ASP A 506 13.00 -1.72 12.58
C ASP A 506 12.72 -3.20 12.91
N THR A 507 13.63 -4.13 12.54
CA THR A 507 13.58 -5.53 12.94
C THR A 507 13.63 -5.68 14.45
N ASN A 508 14.47 -4.90 15.16
CA ASN A 508 14.53 -4.91 16.62
C ASN A 508 13.21 -4.46 17.27
N ARG A 509 12.50 -3.48 16.68
CA ARG A 509 11.16 -3.08 17.13
C ARG A 509 10.15 -4.22 16.96
N LEU A 510 10.18 -4.88 15.80
CA LEU A 510 9.33 -6.04 15.52
C LEU A 510 9.58 -7.17 16.51
N VAL A 511 10.84 -7.48 16.86
CA VAL A 511 11.18 -8.45 17.89
C VAL A 511 10.50 -8.11 19.22
N GLY A 512 10.54 -6.84 19.65
CA GLY A 512 9.84 -6.39 20.84
C GLY A 512 8.32 -6.63 20.79
N VAL A 513 7.70 -6.48 19.63
CA VAL A 513 6.28 -6.78 19.41
C VAL A 513 5.98 -8.28 19.52
N LEU A 514 6.83 -9.15 18.93
CA LEU A 514 6.69 -10.60 19.03
C LEU A 514 6.87 -11.10 20.47
N GLU A 515 7.79 -10.49 21.21
CA GLU A 515 7.98 -10.75 22.64
C GLU A 515 6.76 -10.34 23.47
N GLN A 516 6.16 -9.16 23.19
CA GLN A 516 4.92 -8.74 23.83
C GLN A 516 3.77 -9.73 23.58
N LEU A 517 3.60 -10.20 22.32
CA LEU A 517 2.60 -11.23 22.02
C LEU A 517 2.81 -12.52 22.82
N ARG A 518 4.06 -12.96 22.98
CA ARG A 518 4.44 -14.11 23.82
C ARG A 518 4.10 -13.86 25.27
N ASP A 519 4.47 -12.69 25.81
CA ASP A 519 4.38 -12.35 27.23
C ASP A 519 2.92 -12.19 27.71
N ILE A 520 2.00 -11.88 26.82
CA ILE A 520 0.55 -11.90 27.07
C ILE A 520 0.06 -13.36 27.31
N GLY A 521 0.86 -14.39 26.97
CA GLY A 521 0.52 -15.79 27.16
C GLY A 521 0.15 -16.52 25.87
N ASN A 522 0.67 -16.09 24.73
CA ASN A 522 0.50 -16.75 23.44
C ASN A 522 1.75 -17.57 23.04
N THR A 523 1.55 -18.55 22.19
CA THR A 523 2.64 -19.24 21.48
C THR A 523 2.84 -18.57 20.15
N VAL A 524 4.06 -18.09 19.88
CA VAL A 524 4.38 -17.36 18.64
C VAL A 524 5.39 -18.19 17.83
N ILE A 525 4.96 -18.68 16.66
CA ILE A 525 5.81 -19.42 15.72
C ILE A 525 6.13 -18.48 14.56
N VAL A 526 7.40 -18.31 14.26
CA VAL A 526 7.87 -17.44 13.18
C VAL A 526 8.76 -18.25 12.24
N VAL A 527 8.44 -18.25 10.95
CA VAL A 527 9.33 -18.76 9.91
C VAL A 527 10.26 -17.62 9.56
N GLU A 528 11.56 -17.75 9.79
CA GLU A 528 12.51 -16.64 9.64
C GLU A 528 13.95 -17.05 9.29
N HIS A 529 14.65 -16.06 8.69
CA HIS A 529 16.06 -16.15 8.30
C HIS A 529 16.93 -15.02 8.87
N GLU A 530 16.29 -13.95 9.37
CA GLU A 530 17.02 -12.80 9.91
C GLU A 530 17.70 -13.12 11.25
N GLU A 531 18.98 -12.76 11.35
CA GLU A 531 19.84 -13.07 12.50
C GLU A 531 19.25 -12.54 13.81
N GLU A 532 18.75 -11.29 13.80
CA GLU A 532 18.18 -10.62 14.97
C GLU A 532 16.98 -11.39 15.53
N VAL A 533 16.09 -11.89 14.67
CA VAL A 533 14.90 -12.68 15.08
C VAL A 533 15.30 -14.06 15.59
N ILE A 534 16.25 -14.73 14.92
CA ILE A 534 16.76 -16.03 15.36
C ILE A 534 17.42 -15.93 16.73
N ARG A 535 18.20 -14.86 16.98
CA ARG A 535 18.87 -14.64 18.27
C ARG A 535 17.92 -14.30 19.41
N ALA A 536 16.74 -13.72 19.11
CA ALA A 536 15.71 -13.41 20.09
C ALA A 536 14.82 -14.61 20.45
N ALA A 537 14.88 -15.71 19.69
CA ALA A 537 14.04 -16.87 19.90
C ALA A 537 14.33 -17.60 21.21
N ASP A 538 13.26 -18.00 21.93
CA ASP A 538 13.33 -18.91 23.09
C ASP A 538 13.63 -20.33 22.64
N TRP A 539 13.10 -20.72 21.47
CA TRP A 539 13.22 -22.07 20.90
C TRP A 539 13.40 -21.98 19.38
N ILE A 540 14.27 -22.81 18.83
CA ILE A 540 14.58 -22.83 17.40
C ILE A 540 14.38 -24.26 16.87
N VAL A 541 13.73 -24.35 15.72
CA VAL A 541 13.59 -25.59 14.92
C VAL A 541 14.27 -25.33 13.58
N ASP A 542 15.40 -25.99 13.35
CA ASP A 542 16.18 -25.89 12.10
C ASP A 542 15.85 -27.06 11.18
N ILE A 543 15.35 -26.78 9.96
CA ILE A 543 14.91 -27.79 8.99
C ILE A 543 15.88 -27.81 7.81
N GLY A 544 16.39 -29.01 7.52
CA GLY A 544 17.36 -29.23 6.47
C GLY A 544 17.52 -30.71 6.13
N PRO A 545 18.79 -31.16 5.85
CA PRO A 545 20.03 -30.36 5.71
C PRO A 545 20.08 -29.49 4.45
N GLU A 546 19.35 -29.87 3.39
CA GLU A 546 19.31 -29.21 2.10
C GLU A 546 17.89 -28.78 1.71
N ALA A 547 17.65 -28.40 0.46
CA ALA A 547 16.37 -28.01 -0.08
C ALA A 547 15.65 -29.14 -0.80
N GLY A 548 14.32 -29.03 -0.99
CA GLY A 548 13.51 -29.96 -1.77
C GLY A 548 13.54 -31.39 -1.21
N TYR A 549 13.79 -32.36 -2.07
CA TYR A 549 13.80 -33.78 -1.69
C TYR A 549 14.92 -34.13 -0.69
N ASN A 550 16.04 -33.42 -0.72
CA ASN A 550 17.16 -33.60 0.21
C ASN A 550 16.96 -32.88 1.54
N GLY A 551 15.92 -32.03 1.65
CA GLY A 551 15.49 -31.35 2.86
C GLY A 551 14.46 -32.15 3.63
N GLY A 552 13.67 -31.48 4.46
CA GLY A 552 12.52 -32.05 5.15
C GLY A 552 12.83 -32.85 6.43
N GLU A 553 14.03 -32.73 6.99
CA GLU A 553 14.44 -33.34 8.25
C GLU A 553 14.62 -32.26 9.32
N VAL A 554 14.37 -32.58 10.58
CA VAL A 554 14.69 -31.72 11.71
C VAL A 554 16.17 -31.92 12.04
N VAL A 555 16.97 -30.90 11.66
CA VAL A 555 18.43 -30.91 11.94
C VAL A 555 18.69 -30.59 13.40
N PHE A 556 17.91 -29.65 13.94
CA PHE A 556 18.02 -29.21 15.33
C PHE A 556 16.66 -28.76 15.88
N SER A 557 16.41 -29.02 17.17
CA SER A 557 15.27 -28.47 17.92
C SER A 557 15.72 -28.19 19.36
N GLY A 558 15.70 -26.91 19.77
CA GLY A 558 16.18 -26.52 21.11
C GLY A 558 16.45 -25.01 21.25
N PRO A 559 17.01 -24.60 22.40
CA PRO A 559 17.36 -23.19 22.64
C PRO A 559 18.58 -22.74 21.84
N LEU A 560 18.71 -21.43 21.57
CA LEU A 560 19.80 -20.83 20.79
C LEU A 560 21.20 -21.28 21.24
N LYS A 561 21.46 -21.32 22.57
CA LYS A 561 22.78 -21.72 23.10
C LYS A 561 23.19 -23.14 22.68
N ALA A 562 22.24 -24.01 22.44
CA ALA A 562 22.51 -25.38 21.99
C ALA A 562 22.70 -25.41 20.46
N LEU A 563 21.91 -24.62 19.69
CA LEU A 563 22.06 -24.47 18.24
C LEU A 563 23.49 -24.01 17.86
N LEU A 564 24.04 -23.00 18.54
CA LEU A 564 25.37 -22.47 18.25
C LEU A 564 26.50 -23.53 18.37
N LYS A 565 26.25 -24.67 19.04
CA LYS A 565 27.20 -25.79 19.18
C LYS A 565 26.96 -26.89 18.16
N GLU A 566 25.86 -26.82 17.39
CA GLU A 566 25.52 -27.84 16.41
C GLU A 566 26.42 -27.73 15.17
N GLU A 567 27.04 -28.85 14.79
CA GLU A 567 27.95 -28.87 13.63
C GLU A 567 27.22 -29.21 12.32
N LYS A 568 26.04 -29.80 12.40
CA LYS A 568 25.26 -30.16 11.20
C LYS A 568 24.36 -29.05 10.66
N SER A 569 24.18 -27.97 11.44
CA SER A 569 23.32 -26.87 11.11
C SER A 569 24.05 -25.80 10.30
N LEU A 570 23.61 -25.58 9.06
CA LEU A 570 24.12 -24.47 8.23
C LEU A 570 23.77 -23.11 8.86
N THR A 571 22.61 -23.01 9.51
CA THR A 571 22.22 -21.79 10.25
C THR A 571 23.23 -21.49 11.36
N ALA A 572 23.63 -22.52 12.13
CA ALA A 572 24.63 -22.38 13.18
C ALA A 572 26.02 -21.98 12.63
N ASP A 573 26.39 -22.49 11.46
CA ASP A 573 27.65 -22.13 10.81
C ASP A 573 27.77 -20.63 10.51
N TYR A 574 26.69 -20.04 9.99
CA TYR A 574 26.65 -18.61 9.68
C TYR A 574 26.54 -17.76 10.97
N LEU A 575 25.71 -18.16 11.94
CA LEU A 575 25.55 -17.43 13.21
C LEU A 575 26.81 -17.43 14.08
N THR A 576 27.65 -18.44 13.94
CA THR A 576 28.95 -18.54 14.67
C THR A 576 30.14 -18.00 13.89
N GLY A 577 29.92 -17.57 12.63
CA GLY A 577 30.99 -17.12 11.73
C GLY A 577 31.93 -18.24 11.22
N ARG A 578 31.58 -19.55 11.41
CA ARG A 578 32.29 -20.67 10.78
C ARG A 578 32.21 -20.58 9.25
N ARG A 579 31.09 -20.10 8.72
CA ARG A 579 30.92 -19.71 7.32
C ARG A 579 30.57 -18.25 7.23
N LYS A 580 31.11 -17.56 6.21
CA LYS A 580 30.87 -16.14 5.96
C LYS A 580 30.67 -15.89 4.46
N ILE A 581 29.93 -14.85 4.12
CA ILE A 581 29.81 -14.32 2.75
C ILE A 581 31.10 -13.55 2.45
N ALA A 582 31.76 -13.88 1.32
CA ALA A 582 33.01 -13.27 0.95
C ALA A 582 32.81 -11.81 0.49
N VAL A 583 33.40 -10.87 1.20
CA VAL A 583 33.38 -9.45 0.81
C VAL A 583 34.50 -9.20 -0.20
N PRO A 584 34.23 -8.52 -1.34
CA PRO A 584 35.25 -8.17 -2.33
C PRO A 584 36.38 -7.32 -1.74
N THR A 585 37.62 -7.69 -1.99
CA THR A 585 38.83 -6.95 -1.51
C THR A 585 39.07 -5.65 -2.30
N SER A 586 38.51 -5.53 -3.49
CA SER A 586 38.62 -4.34 -4.35
C SER A 586 37.25 -4.03 -4.97
N ARG A 587 36.95 -2.74 -5.12
CA ARG A 587 35.72 -2.26 -5.74
C ARG A 587 35.93 -2.03 -7.24
N ARG A 588 34.91 -2.30 -8.06
CA ARG A 588 34.96 -2.05 -9.50
C ARG A 588 34.85 -0.55 -9.77
N SER A 589 35.55 -0.10 -10.83
CA SER A 589 35.44 1.28 -11.29
C SER A 589 34.23 1.43 -12.22
N PRO A 590 33.40 2.48 -12.04
CA PRO A 590 32.27 2.74 -12.93
C PRO A 590 32.71 3.00 -14.39
N ALA A 591 31.94 2.48 -15.34
CA ALA A 591 32.16 2.76 -16.75
C ALA A 591 31.62 4.13 -17.18
N ALA A 592 30.48 4.54 -16.60
CA ALA A 592 29.79 5.80 -16.84
C ALA A 592 28.86 6.13 -15.67
N TRP A 593 28.18 7.26 -15.73
CA TRP A 593 27.27 7.73 -14.69
C TRP A 593 25.97 8.24 -15.28
N ILE A 594 24.87 8.00 -14.57
CA ILE A 594 23.59 8.70 -14.77
C ILE A 594 23.20 9.39 -13.46
N THR A 595 22.48 10.50 -13.58
CA THR A 595 22.00 11.29 -12.43
C THR A 595 20.50 11.50 -12.58
N VAL A 596 19.73 11.09 -11.57
CA VAL A 596 18.33 11.45 -11.42
C VAL A 596 18.27 12.81 -10.74
N LYS A 597 17.71 13.83 -11.39
CA LYS A 597 17.60 15.21 -10.89
C LYS A 597 16.24 15.48 -10.29
N GLY A 598 16.22 16.14 -9.13
CA GLY A 598 15.01 16.68 -8.55
C GLY A 598 13.95 15.63 -8.17
N ALA A 599 14.35 14.45 -7.72
CA ALA A 599 13.41 13.40 -7.32
C ALA A 599 12.59 13.81 -6.09
N ARG A 600 11.24 13.90 -6.24
CA ARG A 600 10.32 14.40 -5.20
C ARG A 600 9.02 13.60 -5.09
N GLN A 601 9.01 12.39 -5.62
CA GLN A 601 7.86 11.49 -5.50
C GLN A 601 7.68 11.02 -4.05
N ASN A 602 6.44 11.04 -3.56
CA ASN A 602 6.06 10.67 -2.20
C ASN A 602 6.85 11.50 -1.15
N ASN A 603 7.67 10.84 -0.33
CA ASN A 603 8.47 11.49 0.71
C ASN A 603 9.85 11.98 0.26
N LEU A 604 10.26 11.77 -1.00
CA LEU A 604 11.54 12.26 -1.50
C LEU A 604 11.61 13.79 -1.51
N LYS A 605 12.68 14.34 -0.96
CA LYS A 605 12.84 15.79 -0.71
C LYS A 605 13.67 16.49 -1.79
N ASN A 606 13.23 16.38 -3.05
CA ASN A 606 13.87 17.03 -4.20
C ASN A 606 15.37 16.68 -4.29
N ILE A 607 15.68 15.38 -4.28
CA ILE A 607 17.05 14.87 -4.23
C ILE A 607 17.64 14.63 -5.63
N ASP A 608 18.95 14.80 -5.74
CA ASP A 608 19.74 14.43 -6.90
C ASP A 608 20.54 13.16 -6.60
N VAL A 609 20.35 12.08 -7.37
CA VAL A 609 20.95 10.77 -7.10
C VAL A 609 21.84 10.34 -8.26
N ARG A 610 23.11 10.02 -7.99
CA ARG A 610 24.05 9.51 -8.98
C ARG A 610 24.13 7.97 -8.95
N ILE A 611 24.02 7.37 -10.09
CA ILE A 611 24.06 5.90 -10.26
C ILE A 611 25.17 5.54 -11.25
N PRO A 612 26.18 4.81 -10.81
CA PRO A 612 27.25 4.34 -11.68
C PRO A 612 26.79 3.17 -12.57
N LEU A 613 27.31 3.09 -13.79
CA LEU A 613 27.01 2.04 -14.74
C LEU A 613 28.14 1.00 -14.81
N GLY A 614 27.80 -0.26 -15.08
CA GLY A 614 28.73 -1.40 -15.18
C GLY A 614 29.20 -1.95 -13.83
N VAL A 615 28.55 -1.60 -12.75
CA VAL A 615 28.88 -2.03 -11.38
C VAL A 615 27.62 -2.38 -10.58
N MET A 616 27.78 -2.85 -9.35
CA MET A 616 26.69 -3.14 -8.42
C MET A 616 26.44 -1.95 -7.50
N THR A 617 25.29 -1.30 -7.64
CA THR A 617 24.82 -0.21 -6.78
C THR A 617 23.77 -0.72 -5.82
N CYS A 618 23.92 -0.44 -4.53
CA CYS A 618 22.90 -0.72 -3.52
C CYS A 618 22.22 0.58 -3.06
N ILE A 619 20.90 0.66 -3.23
CA ILE A 619 20.05 1.72 -2.65
C ILE A 619 19.53 1.20 -1.32
N THR A 620 19.95 1.81 -0.23
CA THR A 620 19.65 1.38 1.14
C THR A 620 19.07 2.52 1.99
N GLY A 621 18.81 2.26 3.26
CA GLY A 621 18.27 3.22 4.23
C GLY A 621 17.12 2.62 5.04
N VAL A 622 16.68 3.34 6.07
CA VAL A 622 15.58 2.90 6.96
C VAL A 622 14.28 2.60 6.21
N SER A 623 13.39 1.82 6.82
CA SER A 623 12.08 1.54 6.26
C SER A 623 11.31 2.84 6.00
N GLY A 624 10.65 2.95 4.83
CA GLY A 624 9.95 4.17 4.44
C GLY A 624 10.82 5.34 3.95
N SER A 625 12.16 5.20 3.85
CA SER A 625 13.07 6.29 3.42
C SER A 625 12.94 6.73 1.95
N GLY A 626 12.12 6.04 1.14
CA GLY A 626 11.87 6.42 -0.25
C GLY A 626 12.61 5.57 -1.29
N LYS A 627 13.29 4.48 -0.91
CA LYS A 627 14.05 3.59 -1.82
C LYS A 627 13.23 3.11 -3.00
N SER A 628 12.06 2.50 -2.74
CA SER A 628 11.17 2.00 -3.77
C SER A 628 10.53 3.13 -4.60
N SER A 629 10.32 4.32 -4.00
CA SER A 629 9.88 5.52 -4.71
C SER A 629 10.93 5.96 -5.73
N LEU A 630 12.22 5.91 -5.36
CA LEU A 630 13.32 6.24 -6.25
C LEU A 630 13.50 5.19 -7.34
N ALA A 631 13.67 3.91 -6.97
CA ALA A 631 14.02 2.84 -7.91
C ALA A 631 12.83 2.44 -8.80
N LYS A 632 11.69 2.06 -8.20
CA LYS A 632 10.50 1.56 -8.89
C LYS A 632 9.56 2.67 -9.36
N GLY A 633 9.49 3.77 -8.59
CA GLY A 633 8.60 4.88 -8.89
C GLY A 633 9.16 5.85 -9.92
N ILE A 634 10.46 6.11 -9.93
CA ILE A 634 11.10 7.11 -10.80
C ILE A 634 12.06 6.45 -11.79
N LEU A 635 13.15 5.83 -11.31
CA LEU A 635 14.26 5.38 -12.15
C LEU A 635 13.82 4.42 -13.26
N TYR A 636 13.14 3.34 -12.88
CA TYR A 636 12.68 2.32 -13.84
C TYR A 636 11.70 2.88 -14.90
N PRO A 637 10.57 3.50 -14.52
CA PRO A 637 9.61 3.98 -15.50
C PRO A 637 10.16 5.14 -16.33
N ALA A 638 11.02 5.99 -15.77
CA ALA A 638 11.64 7.09 -16.50
C ALA A 638 12.60 6.57 -17.57
N LEU A 639 13.51 5.62 -17.22
CA LEU A 639 14.41 5.00 -18.19
C LEU A 639 13.67 4.21 -19.25
N ARG A 640 12.64 3.44 -18.88
CA ARG A 640 11.79 2.70 -19.86
C ARG A 640 11.13 3.66 -20.85
N ARG A 641 10.66 4.80 -20.39
CA ARG A 641 10.03 5.82 -21.24
C ARG A 641 11.04 6.49 -22.17
N LEU A 642 12.23 6.80 -21.65
CA LEU A 642 13.29 7.45 -22.44
C LEU A 642 13.87 6.52 -23.52
N LEU A 643 14.02 5.22 -23.22
CA LEU A 643 14.62 4.25 -24.12
C LEU A 643 13.64 3.65 -25.13
N PHE A 644 12.33 3.52 -24.77
CA PHE A 644 11.36 2.75 -25.57
C PHE A 644 10.05 3.47 -25.86
N ASP A 645 9.90 4.75 -25.45
CA ASP A 645 8.64 5.52 -25.58
C ASP A 645 7.42 4.76 -25.03
N THR A 646 7.61 4.06 -23.89
CA THR A 646 6.54 3.30 -23.25
C THR A 646 5.59 4.22 -22.51
N GLY A 647 4.29 3.86 -22.39
CA GLY A 647 3.28 4.62 -21.64
C GLY A 647 3.40 4.52 -20.11
N LEU A 648 4.53 4.06 -19.55
CA LEU A 648 4.75 4.04 -18.11
C LEU A 648 4.87 5.47 -17.57
N LYS A 649 4.13 5.73 -16.49
CA LYS A 649 4.17 7.03 -15.80
C LYS A 649 5.25 6.99 -14.72
N PRO A 650 6.34 7.78 -14.84
CA PRO A 650 7.29 7.97 -13.75
C PRO A 650 6.67 8.85 -12.67
N GLY A 651 7.19 8.72 -11.44
CA GLY A 651 6.92 9.64 -10.35
C GLY A 651 7.50 11.04 -10.60
N ASP A 652 7.31 11.94 -9.65
CA ASP A 652 7.74 13.33 -9.79
C ASP A 652 9.27 13.48 -9.70
N PHE A 653 9.88 13.97 -10.76
CA PHE A 653 11.31 14.29 -10.89
C PHE A 653 11.51 15.32 -12.00
N ASP A 654 12.70 15.90 -12.08
CA ASP A 654 13.01 16.89 -13.11
C ASP A 654 13.53 16.23 -14.39
N ALA A 655 14.65 15.52 -14.30
CA ALA A 655 15.30 14.90 -15.45
C ALA A 655 16.20 13.72 -15.06
N ILE A 656 16.57 12.88 -16.06
CA ILE A 656 17.71 11.96 -15.95
C ILE A 656 18.79 12.48 -16.90
N GLU A 657 19.97 12.77 -16.36
CA GLU A 657 21.12 13.27 -17.08
C GLU A 657 22.25 12.23 -17.09
N GLY A 658 23.21 12.37 -17.99
CA GLY A 658 24.38 11.52 -18.08
C GLY A 658 24.43 10.66 -19.35
N ASP A 659 25.26 9.64 -19.36
CA ASP A 659 25.51 8.82 -20.55
C ASP A 659 24.45 7.71 -20.72
N LEU A 660 23.30 8.10 -21.26
CA LEU A 660 22.20 7.17 -21.58
C LEU A 660 22.48 6.35 -22.86
N SER A 661 23.45 6.74 -23.69
CA SER A 661 23.75 6.08 -24.96
C SER A 661 24.33 4.67 -24.75
N THR A 662 24.96 4.44 -23.61
CA THR A 662 25.51 3.14 -23.21
C THR A 662 24.44 2.13 -22.76
N LEU A 663 23.25 2.61 -22.37
CA LEU A 663 22.15 1.78 -21.90
C LEU A 663 21.27 1.31 -23.07
N ARG A 664 21.21 0.01 -23.30
CA ARG A 664 20.32 -0.60 -24.27
C ARG A 664 18.91 -0.82 -23.73
N SER A 665 18.79 -1.29 -22.49
CA SER A 665 17.50 -1.55 -21.86
C SER A 665 17.60 -1.44 -20.34
N VAL A 666 16.44 -1.33 -19.71
CA VAL A 666 16.29 -1.42 -18.27
C VAL A 666 15.22 -2.47 -17.94
N GLU A 667 15.53 -3.37 -17.01
CA GLU A 667 14.63 -4.44 -16.58
C GLU A 667 14.43 -4.41 -15.07
N MET A 668 13.15 -4.50 -14.65
CA MET A 668 12.78 -4.59 -13.24
C MET A 668 12.56 -6.04 -12.86
N VAL A 669 13.26 -6.51 -11.84
CA VAL A 669 13.16 -7.87 -11.30
C VAL A 669 12.55 -7.76 -9.91
N ASP A 670 11.24 -7.91 -9.83
CA ASP A 670 10.44 -7.83 -8.61
C ASP A 670 9.91 -9.21 -8.18
N GLN A 671 9.29 -9.26 -7.01
CA GLN A 671 8.72 -10.47 -6.41
C GLN A 671 7.39 -10.92 -7.04
N ASN A 672 6.87 -10.20 -8.05
CA ASN A 672 5.63 -10.59 -8.72
C ASN A 672 5.78 -11.97 -9.38
N PRO A 673 4.70 -12.78 -9.44
CA PRO A 673 4.73 -14.07 -10.13
C PRO A 673 5.24 -13.98 -11.57
N ILE A 674 5.91 -15.04 -12.04
CA ILE A 674 6.46 -15.11 -13.41
C ILE A 674 5.40 -15.19 -14.52
N GLY A 675 4.11 -15.20 -14.14
CA GLY A 675 2.98 -15.18 -15.08
C GLY A 675 1.66 -15.03 -14.34
N LYS A 676 0.64 -14.55 -15.06
CA LYS A 676 -0.71 -14.32 -14.50
C LYS A 676 -1.58 -15.58 -14.48
N SER A 677 -1.16 -16.65 -15.18
CA SER A 677 -1.92 -17.90 -15.31
C SER A 677 -1.35 -18.95 -14.37
N SER A 678 -2.23 -19.75 -13.76
CA SER A 678 -1.89 -20.96 -13.00
C SER A 678 -1.06 -21.99 -13.81
N ARG A 679 -1.09 -21.89 -15.15
CA ARG A 679 -0.32 -22.71 -16.07
C ARG A 679 1.10 -22.19 -16.34
N SER A 680 1.44 -21.00 -15.85
CA SER A 680 2.82 -20.50 -15.92
C SER A 680 3.70 -21.32 -15.00
N ASN A 681 4.87 -21.71 -15.46
CA ASN A 681 5.84 -22.50 -14.71
C ASN A 681 7.29 -22.16 -15.12
N PRO A 682 8.29 -22.52 -14.29
CA PRO A 682 9.68 -22.20 -14.51
C PRO A 682 10.20 -22.68 -15.85
N VAL A 683 9.91 -23.93 -16.24
CA VAL A 683 10.48 -24.54 -17.46
C VAL A 683 9.97 -23.88 -18.74
N THR A 684 8.74 -23.36 -18.74
CA THR A 684 8.18 -22.58 -19.86
C THR A 684 8.79 -21.19 -19.90
N TYR A 685 8.98 -20.57 -18.75
CA TYR A 685 9.51 -19.21 -18.65
C TYR A 685 10.95 -19.09 -19.19
N ILE A 686 11.81 -20.08 -18.87
CA ILE A 686 13.19 -20.15 -19.40
C ILE A 686 13.27 -20.78 -20.80
N LYS A 687 12.13 -21.11 -21.43
CA LYS A 687 12.00 -21.72 -22.76
C LYS A 687 12.66 -23.12 -22.92
N ALA A 688 12.96 -23.82 -21.84
CA ALA A 688 13.44 -25.20 -21.92
C ALA A 688 12.33 -26.16 -22.35
N TYR A 689 11.08 -25.84 -22.05
CA TYR A 689 9.93 -26.66 -22.40
C TYR A 689 9.74 -26.83 -23.92
N ASP A 690 10.13 -25.84 -24.70
CA ASP A 690 10.05 -25.91 -26.17
C ASP A 690 10.96 -27.02 -26.73
N GLU A 691 12.15 -27.18 -26.16
CA GLU A 691 13.07 -28.26 -26.54
C GLU A 691 12.60 -29.63 -26.02
N ILE A 692 12.01 -29.69 -24.83
CA ILE A 692 11.42 -30.91 -24.29
C ILE A 692 10.27 -31.39 -25.17
N ARG A 693 9.37 -30.48 -25.60
CA ARG A 693 8.26 -30.83 -26.49
C ARG A 693 8.75 -31.38 -27.85
N LYS A 694 9.80 -30.81 -28.39
CA LYS A 694 10.45 -31.35 -29.63
C LYS A 694 10.98 -32.75 -29.39
N LEU A 695 11.70 -32.96 -28.30
CA LEU A 695 12.26 -34.26 -27.96
C LEU A 695 11.18 -35.36 -27.92
N TYR A 696 10.00 -35.06 -27.34
CA TYR A 696 8.87 -35.99 -27.27
C TYR A 696 8.19 -36.20 -28.63
N ALA A 697 8.03 -35.13 -29.43
CA ALA A 697 7.48 -35.26 -30.80
C ALA A 697 8.38 -36.08 -31.74
N ASP A 698 9.68 -36.08 -31.48
CA ASP A 698 10.65 -36.87 -32.27
C ASP A 698 10.66 -38.36 -31.89
N GLN A 699 9.92 -38.82 -30.85
CA GLN A 699 9.89 -40.24 -30.51
C GLN A 699 9.10 -41.04 -31.52
N PRO A 700 9.54 -42.31 -31.80
CA PRO A 700 8.92 -43.17 -32.81
C PRO A 700 7.41 -43.36 -32.65
N TYR A 701 6.90 -43.44 -31.42
CA TYR A 701 5.47 -43.56 -31.16
C TYR A 701 4.74 -42.27 -31.54
N ALA A 702 5.26 -41.09 -31.13
CA ALA A 702 4.66 -39.81 -31.45
C ALA A 702 4.58 -39.56 -32.95
N GLN A 703 5.65 -39.91 -33.71
CA GLN A 703 5.68 -39.76 -35.16
C GLN A 703 4.65 -40.65 -35.84
N ARG A 704 4.51 -41.93 -35.41
CA ARG A 704 3.50 -42.86 -35.96
C ARG A 704 2.06 -42.41 -35.68
N SER A 705 1.83 -41.78 -34.51
CA SER A 705 0.52 -41.26 -34.09
C SER A 705 0.22 -39.87 -34.64
N GLY A 706 1.17 -39.26 -35.41
CA GLY A 706 1.03 -37.92 -35.97
C GLY A 706 1.07 -36.79 -34.93
N PHE A 707 1.66 -37.03 -33.75
CA PHE A 707 1.81 -36.02 -32.70
C PHE A 707 2.96 -35.08 -33.02
N ASN A 708 2.65 -33.78 -33.03
CA ASN A 708 3.64 -32.71 -33.18
C ASN A 708 3.91 -32.03 -31.82
N PRO A 709 4.89 -31.12 -31.69
CA PRO A 709 5.23 -30.48 -30.44
C PRO A 709 4.07 -29.76 -29.72
N SER A 710 2.99 -29.40 -30.46
CA SER A 710 1.81 -28.74 -29.83
C SER A 710 0.97 -29.69 -28.98
N HIS A 711 0.95 -31.01 -29.32
CA HIS A 711 0.24 -32.01 -28.52
C HIS A 711 0.85 -32.23 -27.12
N PHE A 712 2.13 -31.92 -26.97
CA PHE A 712 2.84 -31.99 -25.69
C PHE A 712 2.75 -30.67 -24.90
N SER A 713 1.81 -29.79 -25.24
CA SER A 713 1.56 -28.53 -24.53
C SER A 713 0.29 -28.64 -23.68
N PHE A 714 0.41 -28.32 -22.40
CA PHE A 714 -0.75 -28.20 -21.51
C PHE A 714 -1.50 -26.86 -21.69
N ASN A 715 -0.99 -25.91 -22.49
CA ASN A 715 -1.62 -24.62 -22.77
C ASN A 715 -2.53 -24.62 -24.01
N ILE A 716 -2.27 -25.53 -24.96
CA ILE A 716 -2.94 -25.57 -26.28
C ILE A 716 -3.84 -26.81 -26.33
N ALA A 717 -4.99 -26.70 -26.96
CA ALA A 717 -5.88 -27.84 -27.19
C ALA A 717 -5.19 -28.87 -28.13
N GLY A 718 -5.50 -30.14 -27.94
CA GLY A 718 -4.97 -31.27 -28.72
C GLY A 718 -4.53 -32.42 -27.79
N GLY A 719 -3.49 -32.22 -27.03
CA GLY A 719 -2.98 -33.26 -26.09
C GLY A 719 -3.26 -33.03 -24.63
N ARG A 720 -3.71 -31.84 -24.21
CA ARG A 720 -4.09 -31.56 -22.83
C ARG A 720 -5.40 -32.21 -22.43
N CYS A 721 -5.56 -32.52 -21.14
CA CYS A 721 -6.85 -32.90 -20.58
C CYS A 721 -7.90 -31.81 -20.85
N GLU A 722 -9.08 -32.18 -21.34
CA GLU A 722 -10.14 -31.24 -21.71
C GLU A 722 -10.92 -30.73 -20.50
N GLU A 723 -11.11 -31.56 -19.45
CA GLU A 723 -11.79 -31.16 -18.22
C GLU A 723 -11.04 -30.07 -17.45
N CYS A 724 -9.81 -30.35 -17.04
CA CYS A 724 -9.01 -29.37 -16.31
C CYS A 724 -8.26 -28.39 -17.23
N GLN A 725 -8.42 -28.53 -18.53
CA GLN A 725 -7.76 -27.71 -19.56
C GLN A 725 -6.24 -27.63 -19.40
N GLY A 726 -5.62 -28.69 -18.86
CA GLY A 726 -4.17 -28.78 -18.62
C GLY A 726 -3.69 -28.22 -17.29
N GLU A 727 -4.57 -27.86 -16.38
CA GLU A 727 -4.18 -27.42 -15.02
C GLU A 727 -3.85 -28.58 -14.09
N GLY A 728 -4.46 -29.75 -14.28
CA GLY A 728 -4.34 -30.92 -13.41
C GLY A 728 -5.29 -30.91 -12.22
N PHE A 729 -5.93 -29.77 -11.94
CA PHE A 729 -6.90 -29.58 -10.87
C PHE A 729 -8.07 -28.68 -11.34
N ILE A 730 -9.17 -28.75 -10.63
CA ILE A 730 -10.38 -27.94 -10.88
C ILE A 730 -10.52 -26.99 -9.68
N LYS A 731 -10.62 -25.69 -9.96
CA LYS A 731 -10.85 -24.67 -8.93
C LYS A 731 -12.33 -24.50 -8.67
N VAL A 732 -12.73 -24.69 -7.43
CA VAL A 732 -14.08 -24.41 -6.95
C VAL A 732 -14.04 -23.11 -6.15
N GLY A 733 -14.60 -22.05 -6.73
CA GLY A 733 -14.67 -20.73 -6.09
C GLY A 733 -15.63 -20.76 -4.90
N MET A 734 -15.17 -20.28 -3.76
CA MET A 734 -15.96 -20.13 -2.54
C MET A 734 -16.27 -18.65 -2.29
N GLN A 735 -17.56 -18.29 -2.02
CA GLN A 735 -17.97 -16.90 -1.84
C GLN A 735 -17.31 -16.18 -0.64
N PHE A 736 -16.92 -16.92 0.40
CA PHE A 736 -16.43 -16.38 1.68
C PHE A 736 -15.09 -16.97 2.16
N MET A 737 -14.45 -17.83 1.37
CA MET A 737 -13.18 -18.51 1.69
C MET A 737 -12.28 -18.58 0.47
N ALA A 738 -11.01 -18.99 0.68
CA ALA A 738 -10.08 -19.28 -0.41
C ALA A 738 -10.66 -20.40 -1.33
N ASP A 739 -10.39 -20.29 -2.63
CA ASP A 739 -10.81 -21.29 -3.62
C ASP A 739 -10.24 -22.67 -3.24
N VAL A 740 -11.04 -23.72 -3.40
CA VAL A 740 -10.60 -25.11 -3.17
C VAL A 740 -10.12 -25.69 -4.50
N GLU A 741 -8.93 -26.27 -4.51
CA GLU A 741 -8.36 -26.99 -5.66
C GLU A 741 -8.60 -28.50 -5.50
N LEU A 742 -9.38 -29.09 -6.42
CA LEU A 742 -9.65 -30.52 -6.46
C LEU A 742 -8.85 -31.15 -7.59
N VAL A 743 -8.17 -32.27 -7.32
CA VAL A 743 -7.47 -33.04 -8.37
C VAL A 743 -8.47 -33.43 -9.46
N CYS A 744 -8.12 -33.18 -10.73
CA CYS A 744 -8.97 -33.55 -11.85
C CYS A 744 -9.10 -35.06 -11.96
N GLU A 745 -10.31 -35.60 -11.84
CA GLU A 745 -10.58 -37.06 -11.89
C GLU A 745 -10.24 -37.65 -13.25
N ALA A 746 -10.51 -36.92 -14.35
CA ALA A 746 -10.30 -37.41 -15.70
C ALA A 746 -8.82 -37.68 -16.03
N CYS A 747 -7.90 -36.86 -15.57
CA CYS A 747 -6.47 -37.07 -15.84
C CYS A 747 -5.67 -37.52 -14.58
N GLY A 748 -6.32 -37.70 -13.43
CA GLY A 748 -5.64 -38.01 -12.17
C GLY A 748 -4.53 -36.99 -11.81
N GLY A 749 -4.70 -35.71 -12.15
CA GLY A 749 -3.71 -34.66 -11.92
C GLY A 749 -2.62 -34.53 -13.00
N LYS A 750 -2.57 -35.43 -13.98
CA LYS A 750 -1.45 -35.54 -14.95
C LYS A 750 -1.50 -34.52 -16.10
N ARG A 751 -2.54 -33.67 -16.20
CA ARG A 751 -2.64 -32.54 -17.16
C ARG A 751 -2.85 -32.92 -18.63
N PHE A 752 -2.50 -34.11 -19.07
CA PHE A 752 -2.54 -34.59 -20.45
C PHE A 752 -3.54 -35.73 -20.62
N LYS A 753 -3.90 -36.00 -21.87
CA LYS A 753 -4.63 -37.20 -22.27
C LYS A 753 -3.73 -38.43 -22.16
N ASP A 754 -4.29 -39.59 -21.91
CA ASP A 754 -3.54 -40.83 -21.71
C ASP A 754 -2.68 -41.19 -22.95
N GLU A 755 -3.20 -40.96 -24.16
CA GLU A 755 -2.48 -41.20 -25.44
C GLU A 755 -1.15 -40.40 -25.49
N ILE A 756 -1.10 -39.21 -24.94
CA ILE A 756 0.11 -38.36 -24.89
C ILE A 756 1.08 -38.90 -23.82
N LEU A 757 0.55 -39.41 -22.72
CA LEU A 757 1.35 -39.99 -21.64
C LEU A 757 1.98 -41.37 -22.00
N GLU A 758 1.48 -42.04 -23.05
CA GLU A 758 2.08 -43.24 -23.60
C GLU A 758 3.39 -42.96 -24.36
N VAL A 759 3.60 -41.72 -24.85
CA VAL A 759 4.86 -41.32 -25.46
C VAL A 759 5.93 -41.24 -24.36
N ARG A 760 6.97 -42.03 -24.51
CA ARG A 760 8.04 -42.10 -23.47
C ARG A 760 9.43 -41.81 -24.10
N TYR A 761 10.22 -41.07 -23.33
CA TYR A 761 11.64 -40.94 -23.56
C TYR A 761 12.40 -41.55 -22.38
N ARG A 762 13.17 -42.61 -22.61
CA ARG A 762 13.89 -43.36 -21.56
C ARG A 762 12.93 -43.73 -20.41
N GLU A 763 11.84 -44.37 -20.74
CA GLU A 763 10.76 -44.82 -19.82
C GLU A 763 9.99 -43.71 -19.07
N LYS A 764 10.27 -42.44 -19.31
CA LYS A 764 9.58 -41.31 -18.68
C LYS A 764 8.60 -40.65 -19.65
N SER A 765 7.37 -40.41 -19.19
CA SER A 765 6.37 -39.59 -19.89
C SER A 765 6.67 -38.08 -19.78
N ILE A 766 5.98 -37.25 -20.59
CA ILE A 766 6.11 -35.79 -20.46
C ILE A 766 5.70 -35.27 -19.08
N TYR A 767 4.73 -35.92 -18.43
CA TYR A 767 4.32 -35.60 -17.07
C TYR A 767 5.43 -35.94 -16.07
N ASP A 768 6.07 -37.09 -16.17
CA ASP A 768 7.17 -37.48 -15.27
C ASP A 768 8.32 -36.46 -15.34
N ILE A 769 8.60 -35.92 -16.51
CA ILE A 769 9.61 -34.85 -16.66
C ILE A 769 9.18 -33.56 -15.98
N LEU A 770 7.90 -33.15 -16.08
CA LEU A 770 7.40 -31.96 -15.41
C LEU A 770 7.44 -32.09 -13.88
N GLU A 771 7.34 -33.29 -13.34
CA GLU A 771 7.45 -33.57 -11.92
C GLU A 771 8.90 -33.71 -11.42
N MET A 772 9.89 -33.84 -12.31
CA MET A 772 11.30 -33.81 -11.92
C MET A 772 11.71 -32.46 -11.38
N THR A 773 12.62 -32.45 -10.42
CA THR A 773 13.34 -31.25 -10.02
C THR A 773 14.29 -30.80 -11.14
N VAL A 774 14.74 -29.54 -11.08
CA VAL A 774 15.74 -29.04 -12.04
C VAL A 774 17.01 -29.87 -12.00
N ASP A 775 17.49 -30.27 -10.79
CA ASP A 775 18.70 -31.08 -10.61
C ASP A 775 18.52 -32.49 -11.19
N ASP A 776 17.39 -33.15 -10.92
CA ASP A 776 17.07 -34.47 -11.48
C ASP A 776 16.97 -34.42 -13.00
N ALA A 777 16.35 -33.38 -13.55
CA ALA A 777 16.22 -33.20 -14.98
C ALA A 777 17.58 -32.96 -15.67
N ILE A 778 18.46 -32.18 -15.07
CA ILE A 778 19.83 -31.98 -15.58
C ILE A 778 20.59 -33.30 -15.57
N ALA A 779 20.51 -34.10 -14.52
CA ALA A 779 21.12 -35.42 -14.44
C ALA A 779 20.52 -36.38 -15.48
N PHE A 780 19.19 -36.46 -15.57
CA PHE A 780 18.48 -37.33 -16.52
C PHE A 780 18.83 -37.07 -18.00
N PHE A 781 18.81 -35.79 -18.41
CA PHE A 781 19.20 -35.41 -19.79
C PHE A 781 20.72 -35.49 -20.01
N GLY A 782 21.51 -35.33 -18.93
CA GLY A 782 22.97 -35.40 -18.96
C GLY A 782 23.53 -36.79 -19.29
N ASP A 783 22.78 -37.85 -19.00
CA ASP A 783 23.13 -39.23 -19.33
C ASP A 783 23.16 -39.49 -20.86
N ASP A 784 22.38 -38.72 -21.65
CA ASP A 784 22.39 -38.82 -23.12
C ASP A 784 23.30 -37.77 -23.77
N LYS A 785 24.59 -37.95 -23.60
CA LYS A 785 25.65 -37.04 -24.07
C LYS A 785 25.69 -36.81 -25.59
N LYS A 786 25.07 -37.71 -26.39
CA LYS A 786 25.10 -37.64 -27.85
C LYS A 786 23.95 -36.82 -28.41
N ASN A 787 22.89 -36.63 -27.68
CA ASN A 787 21.70 -35.93 -28.14
C ASN A 787 21.82 -34.39 -28.00
N ALA A 788 21.84 -33.70 -29.15
CA ALA A 788 22.00 -32.24 -29.19
C ALA A 788 20.80 -31.52 -28.52
N THR A 789 19.59 -32.09 -28.57
CA THR A 789 18.42 -31.52 -27.91
C THR A 789 18.55 -31.60 -26.37
N CYS A 790 19.07 -32.73 -25.85
CA CYS A 790 19.35 -32.84 -24.42
C CYS A 790 20.39 -31.82 -23.93
N LYS A 791 21.42 -31.56 -24.71
CA LYS A 791 22.40 -30.50 -24.38
C LYS A 791 21.76 -29.13 -24.31
N ARG A 792 20.90 -28.77 -25.28
CA ARG A 792 20.17 -27.50 -25.25
C ARG A 792 19.21 -27.39 -24.06
N ILE A 793 18.56 -28.49 -23.69
CA ILE A 793 17.70 -28.52 -22.47
C ILE A 793 18.52 -28.21 -21.22
N ILE A 794 19.70 -28.88 -21.08
CA ILE A 794 20.59 -28.66 -19.93
C ILE A 794 21.09 -27.20 -19.87
N GLU A 795 21.54 -26.67 -21.01
CA GLU A 795 22.01 -25.27 -21.12
C GLU A 795 20.94 -24.28 -20.66
N ARG A 796 19.67 -24.55 -20.94
CA ARG A 796 18.57 -23.71 -20.50
C ARG A 796 18.20 -23.93 -19.03
N LEU A 797 18.37 -25.15 -18.46
CA LEU A 797 18.06 -25.46 -17.07
C LEU A 797 19.16 -25.03 -16.10
N ARG A 798 20.44 -25.06 -16.52
CA ARG A 798 21.60 -24.76 -15.68
C ARG A 798 21.51 -23.41 -14.95
N PRO A 799 21.06 -22.30 -15.58
CA PRO A 799 20.89 -21.04 -14.85
C PRO A 799 19.93 -21.11 -13.66
N LEU A 800 18.91 -21.99 -13.67
CA LEU A 800 18.04 -22.20 -12.51
C LEU A 800 18.82 -22.85 -11.35
N GLN A 801 19.71 -23.81 -11.66
CA GLN A 801 20.56 -24.45 -10.66
C GLN A 801 21.58 -23.44 -10.09
N GLU A 802 22.18 -22.60 -10.94
CA GLU A 802 23.16 -21.58 -10.55
C GLU A 802 22.58 -20.55 -9.59
N VAL A 803 21.29 -20.17 -9.74
CA VAL A 803 20.61 -19.26 -8.82
C VAL A 803 20.03 -19.97 -7.59
N GLY A 804 20.38 -21.25 -7.37
CA GLY A 804 19.94 -22.03 -6.19
C GLY A 804 18.51 -22.54 -6.24
N LEU A 805 17.92 -22.72 -7.44
CA LEU A 805 16.60 -23.28 -7.67
C LEU A 805 16.63 -24.73 -8.20
N GLY A 806 17.68 -25.48 -7.91
CA GLY A 806 17.81 -26.88 -8.32
C GLY A 806 16.69 -27.78 -7.82
N TYR A 807 16.11 -27.46 -6.67
CA TYR A 807 15.07 -28.23 -5.99
C TYR A 807 13.64 -28.03 -6.55
N ILE A 808 13.35 -26.95 -7.30
CA ILE A 808 11.99 -26.71 -7.82
C ILE A 808 11.63 -27.71 -8.92
N ARG A 809 10.36 -28.09 -9.01
CA ARG A 809 9.87 -28.95 -10.10
C ARG A 809 9.72 -28.17 -11.39
N LEU A 810 10.04 -28.77 -12.52
CA LEU A 810 9.93 -28.13 -13.84
C LEU A 810 8.52 -27.63 -14.14
N GLY A 811 7.50 -28.41 -13.78
CA GLY A 811 6.08 -28.10 -13.98
C GLY A 811 5.41 -27.39 -12.82
N GLN A 812 6.12 -26.94 -11.77
CA GLN A 812 5.57 -26.23 -10.63
C GLN A 812 4.84 -24.96 -11.06
N SER A 813 3.60 -24.75 -10.59
CA SER A 813 2.85 -23.54 -10.93
C SER A 813 3.52 -22.28 -10.38
N SER A 814 3.51 -21.20 -11.16
CA SER A 814 4.03 -19.91 -10.70
C SER A 814 3.31 -19.34 -9.48
N SER A 815 2.05 -19.75 -9.26
CA SER A 815 1.26 -19.35 -8.09
C SER A 815 1.72 -19.98 -6.78
N THR A 816 2.47 -21.10 -6.84
CA THR A 816 3.01 -21.81 -5.68
C THR A 816 4.46 -21.45 -5.36
N LEU A 817 5.10 -20.66 -6.23
CA LEU A 817 6.43 -20.13 -5.98
C LEU A 817 6.36 -18.96 -4.97
N SER A 818 7.33 -18.93 -4.07
CA SER A 818 7.53 -17.74 -3.22
C SER A 818 7.95 -16.52 -4.06
N GLY A 819 7.82 -15.33 -3.50
CA GLY A 819 8.26 -14.10 -4.17
C GLY A 819 9.75 -14.14 -4.55
N GLY A 820 10.61 -14.62 -3.65
CA GLY A 820 12.04 -14.79 -3.90
C GLY A 820 12.36 -15.86 -4.95
N GLU A 821 11.63 -17.00 -4.97
CA GLU A 821 11.77 -18.01 -6.01
C GLU A 821 11.39 -17.46 -7.39
N SER A 822 10.26 -16.75 -7.48
CA SER A 822 9.81 -16.08 -8.71
C SER A 822 10.85 -15.09 -9.24
N GLN A 823 11.48 -14.33 -8.37
CA GLN A 823 12.53 -13.36 -8.71
C GLN A 823 13.79 -14.08 -9.23
N ARG A 824 14.21 -15.17 -8.59
CA ARG A 824 15.36 -15.97 -9.03
C ARG A 824 15.10 -16.68 -10.38
N VAL A 825 13.85 -17.13 -10.67
CA VAL A 825 13.50 -17.64 -12.02
C VAL A 825 13.64 -16.55 -13.09
N LYS A 826 13.22 -15.30 -12.79
CA LYS A 826 13.44 -14.17 -13.70
C LYS A 826 14.93 -13.93 -13.91
N LEU A 827 15.74 -13.92 -12.86
CA LEU A 827 17.20 -13.78 -12.95
C LEU A 827 17.83 -14.89 -13.83
N ALA A 828 17.46 -16.15 -13.59
CA ALA A 828 17.92 -17.29 -14.39
C ALA A 828 17.61 -17.13 -15.89
N SER A 829 16.44 -16.56 -16.23
CA SER A 829 16.08 -16.31 -17.64
C SER A 829 16.98 -15.28 -18.32
N PHE A 830 17.54 -14.32 -17.59
CA PHE A 830 18.51 -13.37 -18.14
C PHE A 830 19.89 -13.99 -18.28
N LEU A 831 20.30 -14.83 -17.32
CA LEU A 831 21.55 -15.59 -17.42
C LEU A 831 21.55 -16.59 -18.59
N SER A 832 20.38 -17.15 -18.95
CA SER A 832 20.23 -18.11 -20.06
C SER A 832 20.26 -17.46 -21.45
N LYS A 833 20.12 -16.14 -21.56
CA LYS A 833 20.22 -15.45 -22.86
C LYS A 833 21.68 -15.31 -23.24
N GLU A 834 22.03 -15.77 -24.44
CA GLU A 834 23.33 -15.46 -25.06
C GLU A 834 23.50 -13.94 -25.10
N SER A 835 24.73 -13.47 -24.90
CA SER A 835 25.12 -12.07 -24.74
C SER A 835 24.24 -11.11 -25.56
N THR A 836 23.37 -10.38 -24.93
CA THR A 836 22.74 -9.22 -25.56
C THR A 836 23.83 -8.18 -25.74
N GLU A 837 24.13 -7.81 -26.98
CA GLU A 837 25.05 -6.69 -27.26
C GLU A 837 24.49 -5.43 -26.52
N GLY A 838 25.32 -4.83 -25.68
CA GLY A 838 25.03 -3.60 -24.94
C GLY A 838 24.67 -3.79 -23.45
N ASN A 839 24.82 -2.70 -22.69
CA ASN A 839 24.57 -2.65 -21.25
C ASN A 839 23.06 -2.70 -20.96
N VAL A 840 22.65 -3.66 -20.15
CA VAL A 840 21.29 -3.73 -19.57
C VAL A 840 21.38 -3.33 -18.10
N MET A 841 20.55 -2.39 -17.67
CA MET A 841 20.41 -2.08 -16.25
C MET A 841 19.34 -2.99 -15.64
N PHE A 842 19.74 -3.82 -14.69
CA PHE A 842 18.83 -4.64 -13.89
C PHE A 842 18.57 -3.96 -12.56
N ILE A 843 17.29 -3.76 -12.24
CA ILE A 843 16.85 -3.18 -10.95
C ILE A 843 16.18 -4.30 -10.17
N PHE A 844 16.75 -4.66 -9.02
CA PHE A 844 16.22 -5.68 -8.11
C PHE A 844 15.61 -5.01 -6.88
N ASP A 845 14.40 -5.44 -6.53
CA ASP A 845 13.69 -4.96 -5.34
C ASP A 845 13.70 -6.07 -4.28
N GLU A 846 14.48 -5.87 -3.21
CA GLU A 846 14.68 -6.78 -2.07
C GLU A 846 14.95 -8.24 -2.48
N PRO A 847 16.02 -8.52 -3.23
CA PRO A 847 16.28 -9.85 -3.79
C PRO A 847 16.68 -10.90 -2.77
N THR A 848 17.03 -10.53 -1.53
CA THR A 848 17.37 -11.47 -0.44
C THR A 848 16.16 -11.97 0.33
N THR A 849 14.97 -11.49 0.01
CA THR A 849 13.72 -11.88 0.66
C THR A 849 13.54 -13.42 0.68
N GLY A 850 13.32 -13.98 1.87
CA GLY A 850 13.13 -15.42 2.07
C GLY A 850 14.36 -16.28 1.80
N LEU A 851 15.55 -15.67 1.72
CA LEU A 851 16.79 -16.39 1.50
C LEU A 851 17.55 -16.63 2.81
N HIS A 852 17.97 -17.87 2.98
CA HIS A 852 18.97 -18.21 3.97
C HIS A 852 20.36 -17.63 3.57
N PHE A 853 21.24 -17.36 4.52
CA PHE A 853 22.60 -16.81 4.28
C PHE A 853 23.36 -17.56 3.18
N HIS A 854 23.23 -18.89 3.08
CA HIS A 854 23.86 -19.70 2.04
C HIS A 854 23.34 -19.36 0.62
N ASP A 855 22.05 -19.09 0.48
CA ASP A 855 21.43 -18.76 -0.80
C ASP A 855 21.78 -17.34 -1.27
N ILE A 856 22.05 -16.42 -0.34
CA ILE A 856 22.53 -15.06 -0.64
C ILE A 856 23.88 -15.12 -1.38
N ASN A 857 24.75 -16.01 -1.00
CA ASN A 857 26.05 -16.18 -1.69
C ASN A 857 25.88 -16.55 -3.17
N LYS A 858 24.99 -17.50 -3.48
CA LYS A 858 24.67 -17.88 -4.87
C LYS A 858 24.05 -16.72 -5.66
N LEU A 859 23.22 -15.93 -5.00
CA LEU A 859 22.63 -14.73 -5.63
C LEU A 859 23.71 -13.70 -6.00
N LEU A 860 24.67 -13.44 -5.12
CA LEU A 860 25.78 -12.52 -5.37
C LEU A 860 26.68 -13.03 -6.52
N ASP A 861 26.92 -14.35 -6.62
CA ASP A 861 27.64 -14.95 -7.74
C ASP A 861 26.91 -14.71 -9.07
N ALA A 862 25.58 -14.84 -9.10
CA ALA A 862 24.78 -14.55 -10.27
C ALA A 862 24.83 -13.07 -10.67
N PHE A 863 24.81 -12.12 -9.72
CA PHE A 863 25.00 -10.70 -10.00
C PHE A 863 26.40 -10.42 -10.57
N ASN A 864 27.43 -10.99 -10.00
CA ASN A 864 28.79 -10.88 -10.50
C ASN A 864 28.92 -11.40 -11.94
N ALA A 865 28.26 -12.49 -12.27
CA ALA A 865 28.22 -13.04 -13.64
C ALA A 865 27.55 -12.08 -14.63
N LEU A 866 26.49 -11.38 -14.26
CA LEU A 866 25.85 -10.35 -15.09
C LEU A 866 26.76 -9.12 -15.29
N ILE A 867 27.41 -8.65 -14.22
CA ILE A 867 28.34 -7.51 -14.31
C ILE A 867 29.55 -7.85 -15.20
N ALA A 868 30.07 -9.07 -15.08
CA ALA A 868 31.17 -9.53 -15.95
C ALA A 868 30.79 -9.55 -17.45
N ARG A 869 29.48 -9.62 -17.78
CA ARG A 869 28.95 -9.49 -19.15
C ARG A 869 28.72 -8.02 -19.57
N GLY A 870 29.09 -7.03 -18.75
CA GLY A 870 28.97 -5.61 -19.03
C GLY A 870 27.62 -4.98 -18.64
N HIS A 871 26.84 -5.66 -17.80
CA HIS A 871 25.55 -5.13 -17.33
C HIS A 871 25.70 -4.30 -16.06
N THR A 872 24.68 -3.48 -15.75
CA THR A 872 24.59 -2.68 -14.55
C THR A 872 23.58 -3.31 -13.60
N ILE A 873 23.92 -3.43 -12.31
CA ILE A 873 23.03 -3.94 -11.27
C ILE A 873 22.70 -2.84 -10.29
N VAL A 874 21.42 -2.59 -10.08
CA VAL A 874 20.90 -1.70 -9.03
C VAL A 874 20.01 -2.53 -8.10
N ILE A 875 20.30 -2.53 -6.81
CA ILE A 875 19.61 -3.35 -5.81
C ILE A 875 19.03 -2.43 -4.76
N VAL A 876 17.75 -2.59 -4.45
CA VAL A 876 17.13 -2.00 -3.24
C VAL A 876 17.25 -3.04 -2.15
N GLU A 877 18.02 -2.76 -1.08
CA GLU A 877 18.32 -3.77 -0.07
C GLU A 877 18.56 -3.21 1.34
N HIS A 878 18.32 -4.09 2.34
CA HIS A 878 18.59 -3.84 3.75
C HIS A 878 19.60 -4.83 4.34
N ASN A 879 19.87 -5.95 3.65
CA ASN A 879 20.76 -6.99 4.12
C ASN A 879 22.21 -6.48 4.15
N MET A 880 22.83 -6.51 5.31
CA MET A 880 24.17 -5.96 5.54
C MET A 880 25.26 -6.67 4.74
N ASP A 881 25.12 -7.97 4.50
CA ASP A 881 26.09 -8.76 3.74
C ASP A 881 26.08 -8.37 2.24
N VAL A 882 24.90 -8.10 1.70
CA VAL A 882 24.75 -7.60 0.31
C VAL A 882 25.29 -6.16 0.18
N ILE A 883 24.98 -5.31 1.17
CA ILE A 883 25.47 -3.92 1.20
C ILE A 883 27.00 -3.90 1.25
N LYS A 884 27.64 -4.74 2.07
CA LYS A 884 29.10 -4.90 2.13
C LYS A 884 29.71 -5.32 0.79
N CYS A 885 28.98 -6.09 -0.02
CA CYS A 885 29.45 -6.60 -1.30
C CYS A 885 29.22 -5.62 -2.49
N ALA A 886 28.48 -4.53 -2.30
CA ALA A 886 28.22 -3.55 -3.35
C ALA A 886 29.46 -2.73 -3.71
N ASP A 887 29.55 -2.26 -4.97
CA ASP A 887 30.59 -1.34 -5.42
C ASP A 887 30.26 0.11 -5.04
N TRP A 888 28.98 0.46 -5.04
CA TRP A 888 28.46 1.79 -4.71
C TRP A 888 27.19 1.68 -3.86
N VAL A 889 27.03 2.60 -2.93
CA VAL A 889 25.85 2.66 -2.04
C VAL A 889 25.25 4.06 -2.07
N VAL A 890 23.94 4.10 -2.13
CA VAL A 890 23.11 5.30 -1.93
C VAL A 890 22.23 5.06 -0.71
N ASP A 891 22.51 5.75 0.38
CA ASP A 891 21.76 5.62 1.64
C ASP A 891 20.77 6.76 1.81
N LEU A 892 19.50 6.42 1.97
CA LEU A 892 18.38 7.34 2.13
C LEU A 892 17.89 7.38 3.58
N GLY A 893 17.68 8.59 4.10
CA GLY A 893 17.23 8.77 5.50
C GLY A 893 17.09 10.24 5.87
N PRO A 894 17.35 10.60 7.17
CA PRO A 894 17.56 9.69 8.31
C PRO A 894 16.27 9.11 8.92
N GLU A 895 15.23 9.94 9.24
CA GLU A 895 14.02 9.44 9.93
C GLU A 895 12.78 9.46 9.05
N ALA A 896 12.23 10.61 8.78
CA ALA A 896 11.09 10.73 7.86
C ALA A 896 11.47 10.42 6.40
N GLY A 897 12.74 10.06 6.15
CA GLY A 897 13.27 9.68 4.86
C GLY A 897 13.33 10.81 3.84
N GLY A 898 13.61 10.41 2.61
CA GLY A 898 13.51 11.29 1.46
C GLY A 898 14.72 12.15 1.17
N SER A 899 15.76 12.13 2.00
CA SER A 899 17.05 12.81 1.77
C SER A 899 18.16 11.79 1.54
N ILE A 900 19.21 12.17 0.84
CA ILE A 900 20.43 11.37 0.75
C ILE A 900 21.26 11.64 1.99
N VAL A 901 21.60 10.59 2.74
CA VAL A 901 22.50 10.64 3.90
C VAL A 901 23.92 10.37 3.45
N PHE A 902 24.09 9.45 2.51
CA PHE A 902 25.41 9.07 2.01
C PHE A 902 25.34 8.57 0.57
N GLU A 903 26.36 8.90 -0.22
CA GLU A 903 26.67 8.31 -1.53
C GLU A 903 28.16 7.96 -1.57
N GLY A 904 28.51 6.71 -1.84
CA GLY A 904 29.92 6.29 -1.89
C GLY A 904 30.09 4.77 -1.83
N THR A 905 31.29 4.35 -1.43
CA THR A 905 31.59 2.94 -1.18
C THR A 905 31.04 2.46 0.16
N PRO A 906 30.76 1.15 0.32
CA PRO A 906 30.33 0.60 1.63
C PRO A 906 31.27 0.92 2.78
N ASP A 907 32.58 0.93 2.55
CA ASP A 907 33.59 1.27 3.57
C ASP A 907 33.46 2.71 4.03
N GLY A 908 33.13 3.64 3.12
CA GLY A 908 32.82 5.02 3.45
C GLY A 908 31.51 5.16 4.24
N LEU A 909 30.52 4.34 3.93
CA LEU A 909 29.23 4.31 4.65
C LEU A 909 29.40 3.88 6.10
N ALA A 910 30.22 2.86 6.39
CA ALA A 910 30.53 2.42 7.76
C ALA A 910 31.13 3.54 8.63
N GLY A 911 31.83 4.51 8.02
CA GLY A 911 32.34 5.70 8.68
C GLY A 911 31.32 6.83 8.93
N CYS A 912 30.13 6.78 8.27
CA CYS A 912 29.12 7.83 8.34
C CYS A 912 28.26 7.71 9.61
N LYS A 913 28.46 8.61 10.57
CA LYS A 913 27.72 8.60 11.86
C LYS A 913 26.25 8.98 11.73
N GLU A 914 25.86 9.70 10.70
CA GLU A 914 24.49 10.13 10.44
C GLU A 914 23.64 9.01 9.84
N SER A 915 24.28 8.02 9.21
CA SER A 915 23.63 6.86 8.63
C SER A 915 23.31 5.80 9.66
N TYR A 916 22.05 5.39 9.75
CA TYR A 916 21.66 4.21 10.52
C TYR A 916 22.28 2.95 9.93
N THR A 917 22.21 2.78 8.62
CA THR A 917 22.83 1.65 7.89
C THR A 917 24.34 1.57 8.17
N GLY A 918 25.03 2.72 8.14
CA GLY A 918 26.46 2.82 8.45
C GLY A 918 26.79 2.38 9.87
N ARG A 919 25.97 2.75 10.86
CA ARG A 919 26.15 2.32 12.27
C ARG A 919 26.02 0.80 12.42
N TYR A 920 25.02 0.18 11.77
CA TYR A 920 24.84 -1.29 11.82
C TYR A 920 25.97 -2.02 11.09
N LEU A 921 26.44 -1.50 9.95
CA LEU A 921 27.62 -2.01 9.25
C LEU A 921 28.86 -2.00 10.15
N ALA A 922 29.16 -0.87 10.80
CA ALA A 922 30.30 -0.73 11.70
C ALA A 922 30.20 -1.63 12.96
N LEU A 923 28.98 -1.87 13.49
CA LEU A 923 28.76 -2.79 14.60
C LEU A 923 29.03 -4.25 14.17
N ARG A 924 28.64 -4.64 12.97
CA ARG A 924 28.85 -5.99 12.45
C ARG A 924 30.33 -6.25 12.18
N GLU A 925 31.08 -5.27 11.66
CA GLU A 925 32.53 -5.37 11.46
C GLU A 925 33.31 -5.54 12.78
N LYS A 926 32.82 -4.96 13.88
CA LYS A 926 33.45 -5.13 15.21
C LYS A 926 33.18 -6.50 15.83
N ASN A 927 32.09 -7.13 15.48
CA ASN A 927 31.66 -8.44 15.98
C ASN A 927 32.21 -9.60 15.14
N GLU A 928 32.67 -9.35 13.91
CA GLU A 928 33.37 -10.27 13.01
C GLU A 928 34.87 -10.39 13.33
#